data_793c9552c7be3960b38728106f9492d2
#
_entry.id   793c9552c7be3960b38728106f9492d2
#
_cell.length_a   1.000
_cell.length_b   1.000
_cell.length_c   1.000
_cell.angle_alpha   90.00
_cell.angle_beta   90.00
_cell.angle_gamma   90.00
#
_symmetry.space_group_name_H-M   'P 1'
#
loop_
_entity.id
_entity.type
_entity.pdbx_description
1 polymer ?
#
loop_
_entity_poly.entity_id
_entity_poly.type
_entity_poly.pdbx_seq_one_letter_code
_entity_poly.pdbx_strand_id
1 'polypeptide(L)'
;MTEHVNETPVHRIQRLLGEQVVVVWMARGTKAPKFRGWQKQTIEHMRDPRYVANLNSGHNLGVLVGAPSGGVCSIDIDDDAGVEPFLALNPQLRETLFTRGKRGGNVWVRIRGQYPGAAKLETRDGKAWGEWRSTGNQTVIHGVHPEGMEYRAVQDAPAIELTFGEIVWPENVALPWKPRAEIPQGESADATLCRRFGEPFFMSESQDGESSRVSGINEAYWAGLYAAENIALFEPDERTFYRYHGDTGLFIAESADAIKQVVSARLLEVSREAEHLAGLERFRNDRTLNAITSQLRGIIEEHRAFAERQSIVHIENGVVVFSDEGIRLEPFSPKFRSRNRSPIAYDPKAVCSRFLNELVLSAVHPEDALLLQKMAGQCLLGVNITQRLTLLDGLAERGKTQYAIILQKLIGQENVTQLRTQHLGERFELFRFLRKTMLVGVDVDENFLSSKGAPVIKGLVGGDWFDAEMKGGTGCFPLQGRFNALITSNCRLRVRLQGDVGAWRRRLLIVRYEAPKPAKRIHDFADLLIREEGSGILNWALEGLGLLLADVNEIGDVKITERQRAIVDSLLSESDSLRVFLRERVNRADDEALTTAELVEHYAEFCPERGWDPLPITAIHRQLESLMLELFQVCRSNSVQRDGKSQKGFRGVAFKPHP
;
A
#
# COMPACT_ATOMS: atom_id res chain seq x y z
N MET A 1 14.10 -31.70 48.30
CA MET A 1 12.71 -31.75 47.82
C MET A 1 12.42 -30.37 47.24
N THR A 2 12.61 -30.21 45.94
CA THR A 2 12.29 -29.00 45.20
C THR A 2 10.82 -29.04 44.83
N GLU A 3 10.05 -28.09 45.32
CA GLU A 3 8.63 -27.91 45.00
C GLU A 3 8.46 -27.80 43.49
N HIS A 4 7.81 -28.78 42.88
CA HIS A 4 7.28 -28.66 41.53
C HIS A 4 6.10 -27.67 41.58
N VAL A 5 6.38 -26.37 41.38
CA VAL A 5 5.37 -25.40 41.01
C VAL A 5 4.75 -25.91 39.70
N ASN A 6 3.43 -26.19 39.71
CA ASN A 6 2.68 -26.60 38.52
C ASN A 6 2.73 -25.45 37.49
N GLU A 7 3.73 -25.47 36.62
CA GLU A 7 3.92 -24.48 35.56
C GLU A 7 2.73 -24.55 34.59
N THR A 8 2.04 -23.43 34.36
CA THR A 8 0.94 -23.40 33.38
C THR A 8 1.48 -23.50 31.94
N PRO A 9 0.69 -24.03 30.99
CA PRO A 9 1.12 -24.14 29.60
C PRO A 9 1.61 -22.79 28.99
N VAL A 10 0.95 -21.70 29.33
CA VAL A 10 1.35 -20.35 28.86
C VAL A 10 2.69 -19.93 29.45
N HIS A 11 2.92 -20.11 30.76
CA HIS A 11 4.20 -19.78 31.39
C HIS A 11 5.36 -20.60 30.80
N ARG A 12 5.12 -21.90 30.54
CA ARG A 12 6.12 -22.73 29.86
C ARG A 12 6.47 -22.22 28.49
N ILE A 13 5.47 -21.82 27.69
CA ILE A 13 5.68 -21.24 26.35
C ILE A 13 6.48 -19.94 26.46
N GLN A 14 6.15 -19.06 27.40
CA GLN A 14 6.87 -17.80 27.61
C GLN A 14 8.31 -18.03 28.09
N ARG A 15 8.56 -18.97 28.96
CA ARG A 15 9.91 -19.36 29.39
C ARG A 15 10.77 -19.86 28.23
N LEU A 16 10.19 -20.64 27.32
CA LEU A 16 10.90 -21.25 26.19
C LEU A 16 11.07 -20.31 24.99
N LEU A 17 10.07 -19.44 24.73
CA LEU A 17 10.05 -18.58 23.56
C LEU A 17 10.16 -17.08 23.89
N GLY A 18 10.24 -16.72 25.17
CA GLY A 18 10.38 -15.35 25.66
C GLY A 18 9.04 -14.67 25.97
N GLU A 19 9.09 -13.65 26.84
CA GLU A 19 7.92 -12.93 27.38
C GLU A 19 7.07 -12.20 26.32
N GLN A 20 7.65 -11.89 25.15
CA GLN A 20 6.97 -11.19 24.06
C GLN A 20 6.19 -12.11 23.11
N VAL A 21 6.09 -13.40 23.45
CA VAL A 21 5.38 -14.36 22.60
C VAL A 21 3.86 -14.14 22.67
N VAL A 22 3.21 -14.19 21.52
CA VAL A 22 1.75 -14.09 21.39
C VAL A 22 1.16 -15.47 21.16
N VAL A 23 0.38 -15.95 22.11
CA VAL A 23 -0.24 -17.27 22.09
C VAL A 23 -1.71 -17.16 21.70
N VAL A 24 -2.16 -18.08 20.86
CA VAL A 24 -3.57 -18.20 20.44
C VAL A 24 -4.10 -19.58 20.78
N TRP A 25 -5.38 -19.65 21.11
CA TRP A 25 -6.05 -20.90 21.42
C TRP A 25 -6.82 -21.47 20.23
N MET A 26 -6.99 -22.77 20.24
CA MET A 26 -7.83 -23.49 19.30
C MET A 26 -8.49 -24.69 19.98
N ALA A 27 -9.57 -25.18 19.40
CA ALA A 27 -10.25 -26.34 19.96
C ALA A 27 -9.30 -27.55 20.06
N ARG A 28 -9.42 -28.31 21.16
CA ARG A 28 -8.61 -29.51 21.38
C ARG A 28 -8.70 -30.46 20.20
N GLY A 29 -7.59 -30.99 19.73
CA GLY A 29 -7.52 -31.85 18.55
C GLY A 29 -7.61 -31.13 17.21
N THR A 30 -7.44 -29.80 17.17
CA THR A 30 -7.39 -29.02 15.92
C THR A 30 -6.09 -28.26 15.77
N LYS A 31 -5.71 -27.94 14.51
CA LYS A 31 -4.47 -27.21 14.18
C LYS A 31 -4.70 -25.73 13.83
N ALA A 32 -5.95 -25.30 13.72
CA ALA A 32 -6.26 -23.94 13.26
C ALA A 32 -7.22 -23.24 14.23
N PRO A 33 -6.92 -21.98 14.63
CA PRO A 33 -7.87 -21.16 15.38
C PRO A 33 -9.10 -20.86 14.53
N LYS A 34 -10.30 -20.95 15.12
CA LYS A 34 -11.57 -20.66 14.43
C LYS A 34 -12.20 -19.33 14.82
N PHE A 35 -11.68 -18.62 15.81
CA PHE A 35 -12.22 -17.34 16.22
C PHE A 35 -11.75 -16.22 15.27
N ARG A 36 -12.66 -15.27 15.01
CA ARG A 36 -12.41 -14.16 14.08
C ARG A 36 -11.31 -13.23 14.62
N GLY A 37 -10.34 -12.91 13.80
CA GLY A 37 -9.28 -11.94 14.16
C GLY A 37 -8.13 -12.56 14.98
N TRP A 38 -7.97 -13.87 15.03
CA TRP A 38 -6.85 -14.52 15.73
C TRP A 38 -5.47 -14.03 15.25
N GLN A 39 -5.34 -13.70 13.97
CA GLN A 39 -4.09 -13.15 13.38
C GLN A 39 -3.76 -11.72 13.85
N LYS A 40 -4.74 -11.03 14.46
CA LYS A 40 -4.59 -9.66 14.97
C LYS A 40 -4.29 -9.62 16.47
N GLN A 41 -4.08 -10.77 17.10
CA GLN A 41 -3.69 -10.82 18.50
C GLN A 41 -2.28 -10.21 18.66
N THR A 42 -2.08 -9.51 19.76
CA THR A 42 -0.84 -8.80 20.08
C THR A 42 -0.40 -9.12 21.49
N ILE A 43 0.78 -8.68 21.89
CA ILE A 43 1.28 -8.82 23.25
C ILE A 43 0.37 -8.16 24.30
N GLU A 44 -0.41 -7.15 23.95
CA GLU A 44 -1.37 -6.53 24.86
C GLU A 44 -2.47 -7.50 25.29
N HIS A 45 -2.91 -8.40 24.41
CA HIS A 45 -3.86 -9.45 24.77
C HIS A 45 -3.26 -10.44 25.78
N MET A 46 -1.95 -10.70 25.72
CA MET A 46 -1.25 -11.56 26.69
C MET A 46 -1.14 -10.92 28.08
N ARG A 47 -1.40 -9.61 28.22
CA ARG A 47 -1.47 -8.90 29.51
C ARG A 47 -2.85 -8.95 30.14
N ASP A 48 -3.89 -9.35 29.40
CA ASP A 48 -5.24 -9.52 29.93
C ASP A 48 -5.34 -10.86 30.70
N PRO A 49 -5.58 -10.84 32.04
CA PRO A 49 -5.68 -12.05 32.82
C PRO A 49 -6.80 -12.99 32.39
N ARG A 50 -7.90 -12.44 31.79
CA ARG A 50 -9.02 -13.24 31.28
C ARG A 50 -8.62 -14.00 30.02
N TYR A 51 -7.84 -13.36 29.15
CA TYR A 51 -7.33 -13.99 27.96
C TYR A 51 -6.36 -15.13 28.31
N VAL A 52 -5.41 -14.88 29.23
CA VAL A 52 -4.46 -15.89 29.71
C VAL A 52 -5.16 -17.05 30.44
N ALA A 53 -6.19 -16.78 31.26
CA ALA A 53 -6.99 -17.82 31.90
C ALA A 53 -7.69 -18.71 30.85
N ASN A 54 -8.21 -18.12 29.76
CA ASN A 54 -8.80 -18.89 28.65
C ASN A 54 -7.76 -19.77 27.94
N LEU A 55 -6.55 -19.26 27.68
CA LEU A 55 -5.46 -20.06 27.11
C LEU A 55 -5.16 -21.29 27.94
N ASN A 56 -5.17 -21.17 29.26
CA ASN A 56 -4.88 -22.27 30.21
C ASN A 56 -6.08 -23.21 30.50
N SER A 57 -7.22 -23.06 29.80
CA SER A 57 -8.44 -23.84 30.05
C SER A 57 -8.54 -25.17 29.29
N GLY A 58 -7.41 -25.75 28.86
CA GLY A 58 -7.35 -27.08 28.24
C GLY A 58 -7.49 -27.06 26.69
N HIS A 59 -7.30 -25.91 26.08
CA HIS A 59 -7.25 -25.74 24.62
C HIS A 59 -5.90 -26.21 24.03
N ASN A 60 -5.89 -26.47 22.73
CA ASN A 60 -4.63 -26.47 22.00
C ASN A 60 -4.11 -25.04 21.91
N LEU A 61 -2.80 -24.86 22.06
CA LEU A 61 -2.14 -23.56 21.99
C LEU A 61 -1.21 -23.51 20.79
N GLY A 62 -1.28 -22.42 20.06
CA GLY A 62 -0.35 -22.07 18.99
C GLY A 62 0.30 -20.72 19.26
N VAL A 63 1.47 -20.51 18.70
CA VAL A 63 2.21 -19.26 18.76
C VAL A 63 2.06 -18.52 17.44
N LEU A 64 1.66 -17.25 17.46
CA LEU A 64 1.76 -16.38 16.30
C LEU A 64 3.23 -16.12 16.01
N VAL A 65 3.76 -16.72 14.95
CA VAL A 65 5.19 -16.64 14.64
C VAL A 65 5.56 -15.36 13.90
N GLY A 66 6.84 -15.02 13.92
CA GLY A 66 7.41 -13.84 13.27
C GLY A 66 7.26 -12.56 14.11
N ALA A 67 6.99 -11.43 13.45
CA ALA A 67 6.95 -10.10 14.05
C ALA A 67 6.02 -9.99 15.30
N PRO A 68 4.81 -10.59 15.35
CA PRO A 68 3.96 -10.52 16.53
C PRO A 68 4.60 -11.06 17.80
N SER A 69 5.50 -12.03 17.67
CA SER A 69 6.20 -12.69 18.80
C SER A 69 7.70 -12.35 18.86
N GLY A 70 8.07 -11.13 18.45
CA GLY A 70 9.44 -10.65 18.56
C GLY A 70 10.45 -11.48 17.78
N GLY A 71 10.09 -11.91 16.55
CA GLY A 71 10.96 -12.66 15.66
C GLY A 71 11.01 -14.18 15.92
N VAL A 72 10.15 -14.72 16.79
CA VAL A 72 10.04 -16.18 16.97
C VAL A 72 9.47 -16.82 15.73
N CYS A 73 10.21 -17.72 15.11
CA CYS A 73 9.85 -18.48 13.90
C CYS A 73 9.95 -19.97 14.16
N SER A 74 9.37 -20.79 13.28
CA SER A 74 9.55 -22.25 13.34
C SER A 74 9.83 -22.85 11.98
N ILE A 75 10.67 -23.89 11.97
CA ILE A 75 10.95 -24.73 10.82
C ILE A 75 10.18 -26.02 11.04
N ASP A 76 9.08 -26.20 10.31
CA ASP A 76 8.26 -27.40 10.37
C ASP A 76 8.81 -28.41 9.37
N ILE A 77 9.28 -29.56 9.83
CA ILE A 77 9.80 -30.66 9.01
C ILE A 77 8.73 -31.75 9.00
N ASP A 78 8.22 -32.08 7.81
CA ASP A 78 7.04 -32.94 7.65
C ASP A 78 7.33 -34.44 7.92
N ASP A 79 8.59 -34.89 7.77
CA ASP A 79 8.97 -36.30 7.90
C ASP A 79 10.16 -36.48 8.86
N ASP A 80 10.14 -37.61 9.58
CA ASP A 80 11.21 -38.03 10.48
C ASP A 80 12.56 -38.16 9.77
N ALA A 81 12.57 -38.61 8.53
CA ALA A 81 13.77 -38.76 7.72
C ALA A 81 14.47 -37.43 7.40
N GLY A 82 13.74 -36.32 7.43
CA GLY A 82 14.30 -34.97 7.16
C GLY A 82 14.93 -34.32 8.39
N VAL A 83 14.56 -34.76 9.61
CA VAL A 83 14.95 -34.08 10.86
C VAL A 83 16.46 -34.20 11.12
N GLU A 84 16.99 -35.41 11.16
CA GLU A 84 18.41 -35.64 11.51
C GLU A 84 19.37 -35.05 10.46
N PRO A 85 19.14 -35.19 9.14
CA PRO A 85 19.95 -34.51 8.16
C PRO A 85 19.96 -32.98 8.29
N PHE A 86 18.80 -32.37 8.62
CA PHE A 86 18.73 -30.93 8.85
C PHE A 86 19.50 -30.50 10.10
N LEU A 87 19.37 -31.22 11.20
CA LEU A 87 20.10 -30.94 12.44
C LEU A 87 21.61 -31.20 12.32
N ALA A 88 22.02 -32.14 11.45
CA ALA A 88 23.44 -32.36 11.15
C ALA A 88 24.07 -31.17 10.41
N LEU A 89 23.31 -30.51 9.52
CA LEU A 89 23.73 -29.26 8.84
C LEU A 89 23.74 -28.06 9.78
N ASN A 90 22.96 -28.11 10.88
CA ASN A 90 22.75 -27.04 11.83
C ASN A 90 22.97 -27.53 13.28
N PRO A 91 24.22 -27.85 13.69
CA PRO A 91 24.49 -28.42 15.02
C PRO A 91 23.97 -27.54 16.18
N GLN A 92 23.99 -26.21 16.00
CA GLN A 92 23.48 -25.23 16.98
C GLN A 92 21.98 -25.40 17.23
N LEU A 93 21.20 -25.90 16.25
CA LEU A 93 19.76 -26.12 16.40
C LEU A 93 19.42 -27.38 17.22
N ARG A 94 20.41 -28.16 17.62
CA ARG A 94 20.20 -29.26 18.59
C ARG A 94 19.97 -28.74 20.02
N GLU A 95 20.35 -27.51 20.31
CA GLU A 95 20.24 -26.89 21.62
C GLU A 95 18.98 -26.02 21.76
N THR A 96 18.16 -25.87 20.70
CA THR A 96 16.92 -25.08 20.71
C THR A 96 15.70 -25.93 21.03
N LEU A 97 14.57 -25.27 21.33
CA LEU A 97 13.28 -25.94 21.46
C LEU A 97 12.95 -26.71 20.18
N PHE A 98 12.69 -28.02 20.36
CA PHE A 98 12.19 -28.89 19.31
C PHE A 98 10.91 -29.57 19.76
N THR A 99 9.81 -29.32 19.08
CA THR A 99 8.49 -29.89 19.41
C THR A 99 8.00 -30.83 18.33
N ARG A 100 7.24 -31.87 18.73
CA ARG A 100 6.76 -32.92 17.84
C ARG A 100 5.30 -33.26 18.13
N GLY A 101 4.52 -33.41 17.07
CA GLY A 101 3.19 -34.02 17.12
C GLY A 101 3.28 -35.52 16.75
N LYS A 102 2.96 -35.89 15.50
CA LYS A 102 2.96 -37.29 15.04
C LYS A 102 4.29 -37.71 14.41
N ARG A 103 4.75 -36.99 13.40
CA ARG A 103 5.97 -37.23 12.63
C ARG A 103 6.69 -35.91 12.35
N GLY A 104 7.94 -35.96 11.98
CA GLY A 104 8.76 -34.77 11.79
C GLY A 104 8.84 -33.91 13.05
N GLY A 105 8.71 -32.61 12.94
CA GLY A 105 8.61 -31.71 14.08
C GLY A 105 8.97 -30.28 13.76
N ASN A 106 8.80 -29.40 14.75
CA ASN A 106 9.05 -27.97 14.66
C ASN A 106 10.31 -27.60 15.43
N VAL A 107 11.31 -27.10 14.73
CA VAL A 107 12.51 -26.46 15.29
C VAL A 107 12.19 -24.99 15.51
N TRP A 108 12.29 -24.50 16.75
CA TRP A 108 11.94 -23.14 17.11
C TRP A 108 13.19 -22.28 17.21
N VAL A 109 13.13 -21.09 16.60
CA VAL A 109 14.24 -20.14 16.58
C VAL A 109 13.73 -18.72 16.77
N ARG A 110 14.56 -17.83 17.31
CA ARG A 110 14.33 -16.39 17.30
C ARG A 110 15.25 -15.76 16.25
N ILE A 111 14.68 -15.11 15.26
CA ILE A 111 15.46 -14.49 14.20
C ILE A 111 15.72 -13.02 14.50
N ARG A 112 16.99 -12.64 14.51
CA ARG A 112 17.43 -11.24 14.50
C ARG A 112 17.47 -10.72 13.08
N GLY A 113 16.98 -9.49 12.88
CA GLY A 113 17.00 -8.83 11.57
C GLY A 113 15.93 -9.35 10.60
N GLN A 114 16.24 -9.31 9.32
CA GLN A 114 15.30 -9.65 8.26
C GLN A 114 15.22 -11.18 8.03
N TYR A 115 14.04 -11.65 7.72
CA TYR A 115 13.76 -13.04 7.33
C TYR A 115 12.64 -13.08 6.28
N PRO A 116 12.59 -14.10 5.40
CA PRO A 116 11.57 -14.21 4.36
C PRO A 116 10.17 -14.46 4.96
N GLY A 117 9.15 -14.13 4.17
CA GLY A 117 7.78 -14.54 4.46
C GLY A 117 7.65 -16.05 4.62
N ALA A 118 6.55 -16.49 5.24
CA ALA A 118 6.27 -17.91 5.41
C ALA A 118 6.15 -18.61 4.05
N ALA A 119 6.71 -19.81 3.94
CA ALA A 119 6.73 -20.56 2.69
C ALA A 119 6.72 -22.06 2.92
N LYS A 120 6.00 -22.79 2.05
CA LYS A 120 6.14 -24.23 1.92
C LYS A 120 7.48 -24.57 1.27
N LEU A 121 8.11 -25.60 1.76
CA LEU A 121 9.39 -26.09 1.29
C LEU A 121 9.20 -27.47 0.66
N GLU A 122 9.65 -27.60 -0.57
CA GLU A 122 9.59 -28.84 -1.33
C GLU A 122 11.02 -29.28 -1.66
N THR A 123 11.20 -30.56 -1.78
CA THR A 123 12.45 -31.08 -2.38
C THR A 123 12.49 -30.76 -3.86
N ARG A 124 13.66 -30.76 -4.46
CA ARG A 124 13.82 -30.47 -5.90
C ARG A 124 13.07 -31.43 -6.83
N ASP A 125 12.71 -32.61 -6.34
CA ASP A 125 11.85 -33.60 -7.04
C ASP A 125 10.35 -33.39 -6.74
N GLY A 126 9.97 -32.27 -6.11
CA GLY A 126 8.57 -31.85 -5.93
C GLY A 126 7.85 -32.51 -4.75
N LYS A 127 8.55 -33.20 -3.85
CA LYS A 127 7.95 -33.76 -2.63
C LYS A 127 7.93 -32.72 -1.51
N ALA A 128 6.86 -32.69 -0.70
CA ALA A 128 6.80 -31.86 0.47
C ALA A 128 7.95 -32.22 1.44
N TRP A 129 8.73 -31.20 1.84
CA TRP A 129 9.78 -31.34 2.83
C TRP A 129 9.37 -30.74 4.18
N GLY A 130 8.63 -29.61 4.15
CA GLY A 130 8.19 -28.90 5.33
C GLY A 130 7.73 -27.48 5.07
N GLU A 131 7.77 -26.64 6.09
CA GLU A 131 7.39 -25.24 5.99
C GLU A 131 8.34 -24.34 6.81
N TRP A 132 8.76 -23.22 6.22
CA TRP A 132 9.26 -22.08 6.97
C TRP A 132 8.07 -21.27 7.47
N ARG A 133 7.88 -21.16 8.77
CA ARG A 133 6.77 -20.44 9.38
C ARG A 133 7.26 -19.17 10.05
N SER A 134 6.80 -18.05 9.54
CA SER A 134 7.14 -16.70 9.99
C SER A 134 5.88 -15.83 10.07
N THR A 135 6.01 -14.52 9.98
CA THR A 135 4.90 -13.56 10.10
C THR A 135 3.69 -13.93 9.24
N GLY A 136 2.51 -13.92 9.85
CA GLY A 136 1.24 -14.28 9.20
C GLY A 136 0.74 -15.69 9.51
N ASN A 137 1.59 -16.54 10.09
CA ASN A 137 1.28 -17.93 10.46
C ASN A 137 1.21 -18.14 11.98
N GLN A 138 0.76 -19.31 12.34
CA GLN A 138 0.87 -19.82 13.70
C GLN A 138 1.43 -21.26 13.70
N THR A 139 2.09 -21.67 14.76
CA THR A 139 2.58 -23.03 14.96
C THR A 139 2.05 -23.58 16.28
N VAL A 140 1.45 -24.78 16.23
CA VAL A 140 0.93 -25.45 17.45
C VAL A 140 2.10 -25.94 18.28
N ILE A 141 2.07 -25.63 19.58
CA ILE A 141 3.14 -25.98 20.53
C ILE A 141 2.65 -26.84 21.69
N HIS A 142 1.36 -26.79 22.03
CA HIS A 142 0.79 -27.50 23.14
C HIS A 142 -0.62 -28.03 22.82
N GLY A 143 -0.99 -29.18 23.44
CA GLY A 143 -2.29 -29.79 23.29
C GLY A 143 -2.24 -31.11 22.52
N VAL A 144 -3.34 -31.47 21.85
CA VAL A 144 -3.52 -32.78 21.20
C VAL A 144 -3.56 -32.63 19.69
N HIS A 145 -2.77 -33.43 18.97
CA HIS A 145 -2.81 -33.52 17.51
C HIS A 145 -4.18 -34.09 17.05
N PRO A 146 -4.69 -33.75 15.86
CA PRO A 146 -5.95 -34.29 15.33
C PRO A 146 -6.04 -35.83 15.32
N GLU A 147 -4.91 -36.52 15.29
CA GLU A 147 -4.82 -37.98 15.34
C GLU A 147 -4.63 -38.53 16.77
N GLY A 148 -4.85 -37.71 17.79
CA GLY A 148 -4.93 -38.15 19.21
C GLY A 148 -3.62 -38.10 20.02
N MET A 149 -2.48 -37.83 19.40
CA MET A 149 -1.19 -37.72 20.11
C MET A 149 -0.99 -36.33 20.69
N GLU A 150 -0.33 -36.25 21.85
CA GLU A 150 0.01 -34.96 22.46
C GLU A 150 1.24 -34.33 21.79
N TYR A 151 1.19 -33.00 21.61
CA TYR A 151 2.37 -32.24 21.28
C TYR A 151 3.36 -32.25 22.43
N ARG A 152 4.57 -32.71 22.18
CA ARG A 152 5.62 -32.84 23.19
C ARG A 152 6.90 -32.15 22.77
N ALA A 153 7.65 -31.60 23.69
CA ALA A 153 9.02 -31.19 23.46
C ALA A 153 9.91 -32.44 23.39
N VAL A 154 10.64 -32.57 22.29
CA VAL A 154 11.71 -33.57 22.15
C VAL A 154 12.98 -32.99 22.76
N GLN A 155 13.23 -31.69 22.52
CA GLN A 155 14.24 -30.88 23.19
C GLN A 155 13.52 -29.73 23.90
N ASP A 156 13.59 -29.69 25.24
CA ASP A 156 12.96 -28.68 26.10
C ASP A 156 14.00 -27.65 26.55
N ALA A 157 14.34 -26.74 25.61
CA ALA A 157 15.32 -25.68 25.80
C ALA A 157 14.78 -24.37 25.26
N PRO A 158 15.24 -23.19 25.71
CA PRO A 158 14.85 -21.92 25.12
C PRO A 158 15.20 -21.85 23.65
N ALA A 159 14.36 -21.15 22.86
CA ALA A 159 14.65 -20.91 21.46
C ALA A 159 15.92 -20.07 21.33
N ILE A 160 16.89 -20.57 20.56
CA ILE A 160 18.13 -19.87 20.31
C ILE A 160 17.89 -18.68 19.39
N GLU A 161 18.73 -17.67 19.54
CA GLU A 161 18.68 -16.46 18.72
C GLU A 161 19.79 -16.49 17.68
N LEU A 162 19.41 -16.29 16.39
CA LEU A 162 20.31 -16.30 15.26
C LEU A 162 19.77 -15.41 14.13
N THR A 163 20.60 -15.12 13.13
CA THR A 163 20.13 -14.49 11.88
C THR A 163 19.62 -15.54 10.92
N PHE A 164 18.69 -15.18 10.02
CA PHE A 164 18.15 -16.12 9.04
C PHE A 164 19.25 -16.74 8.15
N GLY A 165 20.31 -15.98 7.84
CA GLY A 165 21.44 -16.45 7.04
C GLY A 165 22.29 -17.53 7.69
N GLU A 166 22.21 -17.70 9.02
CA GLU A 166 22.94 -18.74 9.75
C GLU A 166 22.26 -20.12 9.67
N ILE A 167 21.04 -20.20 9.11
CA ILE A 167 20.33 -21.48 8.89
C ILE A 167 20.84 -22.09 7.60
N VAL A 168 21.47 -23.26 7.69
CA VAL A 168 21.92 -24.05 6.53
C VAL A 168 20.81 -25.00 6.09
N TRP A 169 20.32 -24.80 4.88
CA TRP A 169 19.25 -25.60 4.33
C TRP A 169 19.79 -26.79 3.53
N PRO A 170 19.12 -27.97 3.53
CA PRO A 170 19.56 -29.10 2.73
C PRO A 170 19.59 -28.76 1.23
N GLU A 171 20.61 -29.22 0.52
CA GLU A 171 20.80 -28.91 -0.92
C GLU A 171 19.65 -29.37 -1.80
N ASN A 172 18.98 -30.44 -1.41
CA ASN A 172 17.84 -30.98 -2.14
C ASN A 172 16.52 -30.24 -1.88
N VAL A 173 16.51 -29.24 -1.00
CA VAL A 173 15.32 -28.41 -0.71
C VAL A 173 15.32 -27.17 -1.58
N ALA A 174 14.22 -26.93 -2.29
CA ALA A 174 14.00 -25.70 -3.04
C ALA A 174 13.62 -24.57 -2.08
N LEU A 175 14.39 -23.48 -2.09
CA LEU A 175 14.19 -22.34 -1.21
C LEU A 175 13.54 -21.19 -1.98
N PRO A 176 12.28 -20.85 -1.71
CA PRO A 176 11.57 -19.80 -2.46
C PRO A 176 12.19 -18.41 -2.38
N TRP A 177 12.98 -18.15 -1.34
CA TRP A 177 13.66 -16.87 -1.10
C TRP A 177 15.10 -16.79 -1.63
N LYS A 178 15.68 -17.89 -2.10
CA LYS A 178 16.96 -17.83 -2.83
C LYS A 178 16.66 -17.51 -4.28
N PRO A 179 17.36 -16.55 -4.91
CA PRO A 179 17.31 -16.44 -6.36
C PRO A 179 17.59 -17.84 -6.94
N ARG A 180 16.77 -18.23 -7.92
CA ARG A 180 16.89 -19.54 -8.57
C ARG A 180 18.35 -19.80 -8.90
N ALA A 181 18.86 -20.93 -8.43
CA ALA A 181 20.27 -21.29 -8.40
C ALA A 181 21.04 -20.84 -9.65
N GLU A 182 22.20 -20.23 -9.43
CA GLU A 182 23.27 -20.18 -10.42
C GLU A 182 23.45 -21.56 -11.05
N ILE A 183 23.45 -21.58 -12.37
CA ILE A 183 23.71 -22.77 -13.19
C ILE A 183 25.00 -23.41 -12.66
N PRO A 184 25.03 -24.71 -12.33
CA PRO A 184 26.25 -25.40 -11.95
C PRO A 184 27.31 -25.12 -13.02
N GLN A 185 28.49 -24.66 -12.60
CA GLN A 185 29.59 -24.43 -13.52
C GLN A 185 29.89 -25.73 -14.28
N GLY A 186 29.49 -25.76 -15.58
CA GLY A 186 29.73 -26.90 -16.47
C GLY A 186 28.54 -27.39 -17.30
N GLU A 187 27.29 -27.06 -16.97
CA GLU A 187 26.14 -27.39 -17.85
C GLU A 187 25.77 -26.20 -18.75
N SER A 188 25.41 -26.48 -19.99
CA SER A 188 24.87 -25.44 -20.88
C SER A 188 23.49 -24.98 -20.40
N ALA A 189 23.13 -23.73 -20.65
CA ALA A 189 21.82 -23.18 -20.34
C ALA A 189 20.69 -24.02 -20.96
N ASP A 190 20.91 -24.54 -22.16
CA ASP A 190 20.00 -25.43 -22.88
C ASP A 190 19.76 -26.74 -22.15
N ALA A 191 20.81 -27.40 -21.62
CA ALA A 191 20.65 -28.64 -20.87
C ALA A 191 19.79 -28.46 -19.62
N THR A 192 19.90 -27.32 -18.94
CA THR A 192 19.07 -26.98 -17.78
C THR A 192 17.61 -26.74 -18.19
N LEU A 193 17.37 -26.08 -19.32
CA LEU A 193 16.01 -25.83 -19.85
C LEU A 193 15.38 -27.17 -20.29
N CYS A 194 16.11 -28.03 -21.05
CA CYS A 194 15.64 -29.34 -21.47
C CYS A 194 15.29 -30.24 -20.28
N ARG A 195 16.09 -30.23 -19.21
CA ARG A 195 15.80 -30.99 -17.99
C ARG A 195 14.53 -30.53 -17.30
N ARG A 196 14.24 -29.23 -17.33
CA ARG A 196 13.12 -28.63 -16.63
C ARG A 196 11.83 -28.69 -17.43
N PHE A 197 11.89 -28.44 -18.71
CA PHE A 197 10.73 -28.24 -19.58
C PHE A 197 10.63 -29.26 -20.70
N GLY A 198 11.59 -30.19 -20.85
CA GLY A 198 11.69 -31.13 -21.96
C GLY A 198 12.39 -30.53 -23.19
N GLU A 199 12.53 -31.36 -24.23
CA GLU A 199 13.17 -30.94 -25.49
C GLU A 199 12.40 -29.81 -26.18
N PRO A 200 13.04 -28.89 -26.92
CA PRO A 200 12.42 -27.71 -27.53
C PRO A 200 11.38 -28.04 -28.60
N PHE A 201 11.48 -29.18 -29.25
CA PHE A 201 10.56 -29.61 -30.30
C PHE A 201 10.48 -31.14 -30.39
N PHE A 202 9.39 -31.62 -30.99
CA PHE A 202 9.17 -33.04 -31.24
C PHE A 202 9.63 -33.38 -32.66
N MET A 203 10.35 -34.48 -32.81
CA MET A 203 10.82 -34.96 -34.08
C MET A 203 9.96 -36.13 -34.55
N SER A 204 9.73 -36.25 -35.84
CA SER A 204 9.15 -37.43 -36.48
C SER A 204 10.14 -37.98 -37.49
N GLU A 205 10.34 -39.31 -37.47
CA GLU A 205 11.11 -39.99 -38.49
C GLU A 205 10.32 -40.05 -39.79
N SER A 206 10.99 -39.91 -40.93
CA SER A 206 10.40 -40.13 -42.23
C SER A 206 10.16 -41.63 -42.41
N GLN A 207 9.15 -42.02 -43.21
CA GLN A 207 8.87 -43.45 -43.53
C GLN A 207 10.06 -44.19 -44.15
N ASP A 208 10.99 -43.48 -44.73
CA ASP A 208 12.20 -44.02 -45.37
C ASP A 208 13.40 -44.12 -44.42
N GLY A 209 13.27 -43.69 -43.14
CA GLY A 209 14.33 -43.79 -42.11
C GLY A 209 15.55 -42.87 -42.30
N GLU A 210 15.63 -42.10 -43.38
CA GLU A 210 16.82 -41.31 -43.73
C GLU A 210 16.74 -39.84 -43.30
N SER A 211 15.56 -39.32 -42.90
CA SER A 211 15.42 -37.93 -42.45
C SER A 211 14.47 -37.78 -41.28
N SER A 212 14.87 -37.03 -40.29
CA SER A 212 13.97 -36.57 -39.21
C SER A 212 13.55 -35.12 -39.45
N ARG A 213 12.27 -34.80 -39.17
CA ARG A 213 11.74 -33.44 -39.29
C ARG A 213 10.94 -33.06 -38.07
N VAL A 214 10.90 -31.74 -37.76
CA VAL A 214 10.10 -31.24 -36.68
C VAL A 214 8.62 -31.53 -36.91
N SER A 215 7.99 -32.26 -35.99
CA SER A 215 6.56 -32.59 -36.01
C SER A 215 5.72 -31.64 -35.13
N GLY A 216 6.32 -31.09 -34.07
CA GLY A 216 5.70 -30.16 -33.13
C GLY A 216 6.74 -29.38 -32.35
N ILE A 217 6.30 -28.36 -31.60
CA ILE A 217 7.15 -27.67 -30.63
C ILE A 217 6.64 -27.91 -29.21
N ASN A 218 7.55 -27.80 -28.25
CA ASN A 218 7.23 -27.92 -26.84
C ASN A 218 7.00 -26.49 -26.30
N GLU A 219 5.74 -26.07 -26.16
CA GLU A 219 5.38 -24.75 -25.74
C GLU A 219 5.93 -24.40 -24.35
N ALA A 220 6.06 -25.38 -23.45
CA ALA A 220 6.64 -25.18 -22.12
C ALA A 220 8.13 -24.83 -22.17
N TYR A 221 8.89 -25.45 -23.11
CA TYR A 221 10.30 -25.12 -23.34
C TYR A 221 10.46 -23.68 -23.81
N TRP A 222 9.70 -23.25 -24.82
CA TRP A 222 9.78 -21.90 -25.37
C TRP A 222 9.32 -20.83 -24.37
N ALA A 223 8.35 -21.13 -23.53
CA ALA A 223 7.95 -20.29 -22.41
C ALA A 223 9.06 -20.21 -21.34
N GLY A 224 9.68 -21.34 -21.01
CA GLY A 224 10.82 -21.43 -20.09
C GLY A 224 12.06 -20.70 -20.61
N LEU A 225 12.33 -20.77 -21.92
CA LEU A 225 13.43 -20.03 -22.56
C LEU A 225 13.21 -18.52 -22.44
N TYR A 226 12.01 -18.01 -22.75
CA TYR A 226 11.69 -16.60 -22.55
C TYR A 226 11.92 -16.17 -21.10
N ALA A 227 11.47 -16.99 -20.13
CA ALA A 227 11.65 -16.71 -18.70
C ALA A 227 13.11 -16.76 -18.24
N ALA A 228 13.97 -17.53 -18.93
CA ALA A 228 15.39 -17.60 -18.64
C ALA A 228 16.17 -16.41 -19.23
N GLU A 229 15.78 -15.97 -20.42
CA GLU A 229 16.40 -14.83 -21.13
C GLU A 229 15.93 -13.47 -20.59
N ASN A 230 14.79 -13.41 -19.88
CA ASN A 230 14.18 -12.16 -19.41
C ASN A 230 13.85 -12.23 -17.92
N ILE A 231 14.19 -11.17 -17.20
CA ILE A 231 13.69 -10.99 -15.83
C ILE A 231 12.25 -10.49 -15.95
N ALA A 232 11.30 -11.42 -15.94
CA ALA A 232 9.89 -11.13 -16.14
C ALA A 232 9.04 -11.79 -15.06
N LEU A 233 7.86 -11.22 -14.82
CA LEU A 233 6.83 -11.76 -13.92
C LEU A 233 5.43 -11.54 -14.50
N PHE A 234 4.48 -12.35 -14.07
CA PHE A 234 3.06 -12.16 -14.33
C PHE A 234 2.35 -11.92 -13.01
N GLU A 235 1.75 -10.72 -12.87
CA GLU A 235 0.94 -10.37 -11.70
C GLU A 235 -0.53 -10.73 -11.96
N PRO A 236 -1.06 -11.78 -11.32
CA PRO A 236 -2.39 -12.31 -11.65
C PRO A 236 -3.54 -11.39 -11.23
N ASP A 237 -3.40 -10.61 -10.13
CA ASP A 237 -4.42 -9.66 -9.70
C ASP A 237 -4.57 -8.51 -10.72
N GLU A 238 -3.47 -8.09 -11.34
CA GLU A 238 -3.44 -7.08 -12.42
C GLU A 238 -3.60 -7.70 -13.82
N ARG A 239 -3.55 -9.02 -13.94
CA ARG A 239 -3.57 -9.77 -15.22
C ARG A 239 -2.55 -9.26 -16.22
N THR A 240 -1.35 -8.89 -15.75
CA THR A 240 -0.36 -8.16 -16.52
C THR A 240 1.01 -8.82 -16.40
N PHE A 241 1.67 -8.96 -17.54
CA PHE A 241 3.09 -9.28 -17.58
C PHE A 241 3.91 -8.02 -17.31
N TYR A 242 5.02 -8.19 -16.63
CA TYR A 242 6.01 -7.16 -16.40
C TYR A 242 7.39 -7.69 -16.74
N ARG A 243 8.18 -6.88 -17.45
CA ARG A 243 9.58 -7.19 -17.73
C ARG A 243 10.48 -6.11 -17.12
N TYR A 244 11.56 -6.56 -16.49
CA TYR A 244 12.56 -5.67 -15.95
C TYR A 244 13.46 -5.12 -17.05
N HIS A 245 13.65 -3.81 -17.07
CA HIS A 245 14.53 -3.09 -17.97
C HIS A 245 15.73 -2.57 -17.18
N GLY A 246 16.91 -3.12 -17.43
CA GLY A 246 18.13 -2.79 -16.66
C GLY A 246 18.65 -1.36 -16.86
N ASP A 247 18.36 -0.75 -18.01
CA ASP A 247 18.70 0.64 -18.35
C ASP A 247 17.88 1.67 -17.55
N THR A 248 16.65 1.32 -17.22
CA THR A 248 15.75 2.17 -16.43
C THR A 248 15.56 1.69 -14.99
N GLY A 249 15.91 0.43 -14.71
CA GLY A 249 15.69 -0.21 -13.42
C GLY A 249 14.22 -0.53 -13.09
N LEU A 250 13.31 -0.48 -14.08
CA LEU A 250 11.88 -0.59 -13.88
C LEU A 250 11.32 -1.92 -14.37
N PHE A 251 10.30 -2.41 -13.70
CA PHE A 251 9.37 -3.40 -14.23
C PHE A 251 8.31 -2.68 -15.07
N ILE A 252 8.38 -2.82 -16.38
CA ILE A 252 7.48 -2.19 -17.34
C ILE A 252 6.44 -3.23 -17.78
N ALA A 253 5.17 -2.81 -17.83
CA ALA A 253 4.09 -3.66 -18.29
C ALA A 253 4.28 -4.03 -19.75
N GLU A 254 4.19 -5.31 -20.08
CA GLU A 254 4.35 -5.85 -21.43
C GLU A 254 3.06 -6.56 -21.87
N SER A 255 2.63 -6.31 -23.10
CA SER A 255 1.45 -6.98 -23.63
C SER A 255 1.76 -8.43 -24.01
N ALA A 256 0.75 -9.30 -23.94
CA ALA A 256 0.87 -10.66 -24.44
C ALA A 256 1.31 -10.70 -25.93
N ASP A 257 0.87 -9.72 -26.72
CA ASP A 257 1.23 -9.65 -28.14
C ASP A 257 2.69 -9.25 -28.36
N ALA A 258 3.25 -8.39 -27.50
CA ALA A 258 4.69 -8.10 -27.56
C ALA A 258 5.53 -9.36 -27.24
N ILE A 259 5.13 -10.12 -26.22
CA ILE A 259 5.78 -11.40 -25.88
C ILE A 259 5.69 -12.37 -27.06
N LYS A 260 4.52 -12.53 -27.69
CA LYS A 260 4.35 -13.37 -28.89
C LYS A 260 5.28 -12.98 -30.02
N GLN A 261 5.49 -11.70 -30.25
CA GLN A 261 6.42 -11.21 -31.28
C GLN A 261 7.87 -11.59 -30.97
N VAL A 262 8.30 -11.46 -29.72
CA VAL A 262 9.64 -11.86 -29.28
C VAL A 262 9.84 -13.37 -29.51
N VAL A 263 8.90 -14.20 -29.04
CA VAL A 263 8.94 -15.65 -29.21
C VAL A 263 8.90 -16.03 -30.71
N SER A 264 8.04 -15.38 -31.50
CA SER A 264 7.95 -15.61 -32.94
C SER A 264 9.25 -15.27 -33.66
N ALA A 265 9.93 -14.18 -33.30
CA ALA A 265 11.23 -13.83 -33.86
C ALA A 265 12.29 -14.89 -33.51
N ARG A 266 12.30 -15.37 -32.25
CA ARG A 266 13.25 -16.40 -31.82
C ARG A 266 13.02 -17.74 -32.52
N LEU A 267 11.75 -18.13 -32.71
CA LEU A 267 11.41 -19.33 -33.54
C LEU A 267 11.92 -19.20 -34.97
N LEU A 268 11.83 -18.02 -35.58
CA LEU A 268 12.35 -17.76 -36.92
C LEU A 268 13.87 -17.83 -36.97
N GLU A 269 14.55 -17.26 -35.98
CA GLU A 269 16.00 -17.30 -35.89
C GLU A 269 16.50 -18.74 -35.81
N VAL A 270 15.98 -19.52 -34.84
CA VAL A 270 16.34 -20.94 -34.69
C VAL A 270 15.99 -21.77 -35.93
N SER A 271 14.88 -21.49 -36.62
CA SER A 271 14.53 -22.20 -37.88
C SER A 271 15.54 -21.98 -39.01
N ARG A 272 16.36 -20.93 -38.93
CA ARG A 272 17.39 -20.60 -39.93
C ARG A 272 18.79 -21.10 -39.57
N GLU A 273 19.02 -21.53 -38.33
CA GLU A 273 20.33 -21.97 -37.85
C GLU A 273 20.72 -23.35 -38.42
N ALA A 274 19.74 -24.19 -38.73
CA ALA A 274 20.00 -25.53 -39.28
C ALA A 274 18.88 -26.00 -40.22
N GLU A 275 19.24 -26.69 -41.27
CA GLU A 275 18.33 -27.16 -42.33
C GLU A 275 17.17 -28.00 -41.78
N HIS A 276 17.44 -28.88 -40.82
CA HIS A 276 16.42 -29.75 -40.21
C HIS A 276 15.41 -29.00 -39.32
N LEU A 277 15.70 -27.76 -38.95
CA LEU A 277 14.85 -26.87 -38.16
C LEU A 277 13.98 -25.92 -39.01
N ALA A 278 14.14 -25.89 -40.34
CA ALA A 278 13.38 -25.04 -41.24
C ALA A 278 11.85 -25.19 -41.09
N GLY A 279 11.37 -26.36 -40.67
CA GLY A 279 9.96 -26.59 -40.37
C GLY A 279 9.37 -25.83 -39.18
N LEU A 280 10.18 -25.18 -38.34
CA LEU A 280 9.69 -24.41 -37.19
C LEU A 280 8.88 -23.18 -37.60
N GLU A 281 9.11 -22.59 -38.78
CA GLU A 281 8.38 -21.41 -39.24
C GLU A 281 6.85 -21.58 -39.24
N ARG A 282 6.35 -22.81 -39.51
CA ARG A 282 4.91 -23.14 -39.51
C ARG A 282 4.25 -22.99 -38.14
N PHE A 283 5.03 -23.05 -37.05
CA PHE A 283 4.55 -22.88 -35.67
C PHE A 283 4.47 -21.41 -35.24
N ARG A 284 4.88 -20.49 -36.06
CA ARG A 284 4.72 -19.04 -35.86
C ARG A 284 3.28 -18.57 -36.14
N ASN A 285 2.32 -19.22 -35.54
CA ASN A 285 0.90 -18.95 -35.68
C ASN A 285 0.27 -18.65 -34.30
N ASP A 286 -0.90 -18.00 -34.32
CA ASP A 286 -1.57 -17.55 -33.10
C ASP A 286 -1.86 -18.65 -32.11
N ARG A 287 -2.23 -19.84 -32.56
CA ARG A 287 -2.54 -20.95 -31.66
C ARG A 287 -1.32 -21.35 -30.83
N THR A 288 -0.19 -21.52 -31.45
CA THR A 288 1.06 -21.91 -30.81
C THR A 288 1.58 -20.77 -29.90
N LEU A 289 1.60 -19.54 -30.40
CA LEU A 289 2.08 -18.39 -29.63
C LEU A 289 1.20 -18.11 -28.41
N ASN A 290 -0.12 -18.31 -28.51
CA ASN A 290 -1.04 -18.23 -27.37
C ASN A 290 -0.78 -19.34 -26.35
N ALA A 291 -0.51 -20.58 -26.79
CA ALA A 291 -0.18 -21.70 -25.91
C ALA A 291 1.12 -21.42 -25.14
N ILE A 292 2.18 -20.95 -25.81
CA ILE A 292 3.44 -20.55 -25.17
C ILE A 292 3.21 -19.44 -24.14
N THR A 293 2.45 -18.41 -24.50
CA THR A 293 2.16 -17.29 -23.58
C THR A 293 1.33 -17.75 -22.37
N SER A 294 0.43 -18.73 -22.57
CA SER A 294 -0.33 -19.32 -21.48
C SER A 294 0.55 -20.12 -20.51
N GLN A 295 1.50 -20.92 -21.04
CA GLN A 295 2.49 -21.61 -20.21
C GLN A 295 3.39 -20.62 -19.46
N LEU A 296 3.80 -19.54 -20.12
CA LEU A 296 4.63 -18.51 -19.52
C LEU A 296 3.95 -17.88 -18.28
N ARG A 297 2.64 -17.63 -18.32
CA ARG A 297 1.92 -17.12 -17.15
C ARG A 297 2.16 -17.97 -15.91
N GLY A 298 1.99 -19.30 -16.02
CA GLY A 298 2.20 -20.20 -14.89
C GLY A 298 3.67 -20.31 -14.45
N ILE A 299 4.62 -20.15 -15.39
CA ILE A 299 6.06 -20.24 -15.07
C ILE A 299 6.55 -19.04 -14.27
N ILE A 300 6.05 -17.84 -14.58
CA ILE A 300 6.52 -16.56 -13.99
C ILE A 300 5.45 -15.87 -13.14
N GLU A 301 4.41 -16.60 -12.70
CA GLU A 301 3.37 -16.07 -11.84
C GLU A 301 3.93 -15.68 -10.47
N GLU A 302 3.65 -14.44 -10.05
CA GLU A 302 4.08 -13.91 -8.77
C GLU A 302 2.97 -12.99 -8.22
N HIS A 303 2.26 -13.49 -7.20
CA HIS A 303 1.20 -12.74 -6.54
C HIS A 303 1.76 -11.60 -5.71
N ARG A 304 1.15 -10.42 -5.84
CA ARG A 304 1.51 -9.23 -5.09
C ARG A 304 2.98 -8.84 -5.24
N ALA A 305 3.54 -9.04 -6.42
CA ALA A 305 4.94 -8.79 -6.74
C ALA A 305 5.43 -7.38 -6.38
N PHE A 306 4.50 -6.42 -6.27
CA PHE A 306 4.77 -5.01 -5.97
C PHE A 306 4.15 -4.54 -4.64
N ALA A 307 3.73 -5.45 -3.77
CA ALA A 307 3.04 -5.12 -2.51
C ALA A 307 4.00 -4.74 -1.39
N GLU A 308 5.25 -5.21 -1.44
CA GLU A 308 6.27 -4.90 -0.43
C GLU A 308 6.67 -3.42 -0.51
N ARG A 309 6.57 -2.73 0.62
CA ARG A 309 6.90 -1.32 0.71
C ARG A 309 8.34 -1.17 1.16
N GLN A 310 9.10 -0.52 0.34
CA GLN A 310 10.45 -0.11 0.67
C GLN A 310 10.49 1.42 0.79
N SER A 311 11.29 1.94 1.74
CA SER A 311 11.55 3.38 1.84
C SER A 311 12.61 3.76 0.80
N ILE A 312 12.21 3.71 -0.47
CA ILE A 312 13.08 4.00 -1.62
C ILE A 312 12.43 5.00 -2.55
N VAL A 313 13.25 5.75 -3.28
CA VAL A 313 12.84 6.62 -4.39
C VAL A 313 13.65 6.24 -5.62
N HIS A 314 12.98 5.77 -6.66
CA HIS A 314 13.60 5.47 -7.94
C HIS A 314 13.76 6.75 -8.77
N ILE A 315 14.97 7.02 -9.24
CA ILE A 315 15.37 8.24 -9.92
C ILE A 315 16.11 7.92 -11.21
N GLU A 316 16.46 8.93 -11.99
CA GLU A 316 17.06 8.72 -13.31
C GLU A 316 18.39 7.95 -13.28
N ASN A 317 19.23 8.20 -12.30
CA ASN A 317 20.58 7.61 -12.21
C ASN A 317 20.75 6.55 -11.10
N GLY A 318 19.66 6.00 -10.54
CA GLY A 318 19.74 4.95 -9.52
C GLY A 318 18.52 4.88 -8.62
N VAL A 319 18.70 4.29 -7.45
CA VAL A 319 17.67 4.17 -6.42
C VAL A 319 18.18 4.78 -5.13
N VAL A 320 17.47 5.79 -4.64
CA VAL A 320 17.74 6.40 -3.34
C VAL A 320 17.11 5.53 -2.26
N VAL A 321 17.93 5.05 -1.34
CA VAL A 321 17.51 4.21 -0.22
C VAL A 321 17.65 5.01 1.07
N PHE A 322 16.56 5.03 1.87
CA PHE A 322 16.54 5.65 3.19
C PHE A 322 16.85 4.61 4.25
N SER A 323 17.82 4.90 5.11
CA SER A 323 18.23 4.05 6.23
C SER A 323 18.51 4.91 7.46
N ASP A 324 18.71 4.30 8.63
CA ASP A 324 19.09 4.99 9.86
C ASP A 324 20.44 5.72 9.74
N GLU A 325 21.28 5.31 8.80
CA GLU A 325 22.58 5.93 8.49
C GLU A 325 22.45 7.12 7.52
N GLY A 326 21.26 7.40 7.00
CA GLY A 326 20.96 8.46 6.03
C GLY A 326 20.57 7.96 4.64
N ILE A 327 20.78 8.80 3.64
CA ILE A 327 20.43 8.56 2.24
C ILE A 327 21.61 7.95 1.49
N ARG A 328 21.38 6.84 0.78
CA ARG A 328 22.37 6.22 -0.11
C ARG A 328 21.79 6.06 -1.52
N LEU A 329 22.62 6.29 -2.54
CA LEU A 329 22.31 5.98 -3.93
C LEU A 329 22.83 4.58 -4.26
N GLU A 330 21.91 3.68 -4.65
CA GLU A 330 22.22 2.33 -5.10
C GLU A 330 22.01 2.19 -6.62
N PRO A 331 22.74 1.30 -7.29
CA PRO A 331 22.49 1.00 -8.71
C PRO A 331 21.12 0.33 -8.90
N PHE A 332 20.62 0.38 -10.12
CA PHE A 332 19.40 -0.32 -10.50
C PHE A 332 19.47 -1.82 -10.21
N SER A 333 18.41 -2.37 -9.66
CA SER A 333 18.31 -3.79 -9.37
C SER A 333 16.87 -4.27 -9.42
N PRO A 334 16.58 -5.46 -9.95
CA PRO A 334 15.23 -6.04 -9.92
C PRO A 334 14.70 -6.30 -8.51
N LYS A 335 15.58 -6.34 -7.50
CA LYS A 335 15.19 -6.49 -6.08
C LYS A 335 14.26 -5.38 -5.58
N PHE A 336 14.35 -4.18 -6.17
CA PHE A 336 13.57 -3.02 -5.77
C PHE A 336 12.11 -3.04 -6.27
N ARG A 337 11.77 -3.93 -7.21
CA ARG A 337 10.41 -4.09 -7.73
C ARG A 337 9.75 -2.75 -8.11
N SER A 338 10.55 -1.82 -8.65
CA SER A 338 10.06 -0.47 -9.01
C SER A 338 9.32 -0.47 -10.33
N ARG A 339 8.22 0.30 -10.40
CA ARG A 339 7.41 0.54 -11.61
C ARG A 339 7.34 2.00 -12.00
N ASN A 340 7.76 2.88 -11.11
CA ASN A 340 7.68 4.33 -11.27
C ASN A 340 9.04 4.94 -10.97
N ARG A 341 9.40 6.01 -11.67
CA ARG A 341 10.70 6.66 -11.57
C ARG A 341 10.54 8.16 -11.70
N SER A 342 11.28 8.96 -10.92
CA SER A 342 11.52 10.35 -11.21
C SER A 342 12.48 10.48 -12.42
N PRO A 343 12.19 11.34 -13.39
CA PRO A 343 13.10 11.58 -14.52
C PRO A 343 14.27 12.51 -14.18
N ILE A 344 14.48 12.81 -12.90
CA ILE A 344 15.53 13.72 -12.43
C ILE A 344 16.67 12.92 -11.82
N ALA A 345 17.91 13.26 -12.20
CA ALA A 345 19.10 12.65 -11.64
C ALA A 345 19.43 13.23 -10.24
N TYR A 346 19.87 12.38 -9.33
CA TYR A 346 20.36 12.80 -8.02
C TYR A 346 21.80 13.31 -8.13
N ASP A 347 22.01 14.54 -7.69
CA ASP A 347 23.31 15.13 -7.42
C ASP A 347 23.29 15.73 -6.00
N PRO A 348 24.02 15.13 -5.03
CA PRO A 348 23.99 15.55 -3.63
C PRO A 348 24.46 16.99 -3.40
N LYS A 349 25.13 17.60 -4.36
CA LYS A 349 25.64 18.98 -4.28
C LYS A 349 24.70 20.01 -4.91
N ALA A 350 23.70 19.56 -5.63
CA ALA A 350 22.75 20.47 -6.31
C ALA A 350 21.88 21.21 -5.29
N VAL A 351 21.64 22.48 -5.56
CA VAL A 351 20.80 23.39 -4.79
C VAL A 351 19.68 23.96 -5.66
N CYS A 352 18.60 24.46 -5.04
CA CYS A 352 17.44 25.01 -5.73
C CYS A 352 17.06 26.41 -5.19
N SER A 353 17.99 27.31 -5.21
CA SER A 353 17.84 28.64 -4.60
C SER A 353 16.75 29.48 -5.26
N ARG A 354 16.60 29.43 -6.58
CA ARG A 354 15.55 30.16 -7.31
C ARG A 354 14.17 29.57 -7.01
N PHE A 355 14.07 28.23 -7.07
CA PHE A 355 12.83 27.54 -6.72
C PHE A 355 12.35 27.94 -5.32
N LEU A 356 13.25 27.90 -4.34
CA LEU A 356 12.91 28.28 -2.96
C LEU A 356 12.54 29.74 -2.84
N ASN A 357 13.37 30.68 -3.32
CA ASN A 357 13.19 32.11 -3.07
C ASN A 357 12.13 32.74 -3.97
N GLU A 358 12.04 32.33 -5.26
CA GLU A 358 11.15 32.96 -6.22
C GLU A 358 9.76 32.30 -6.28
N LEU A 359 9.61 31.01 -5.86
CA LEU A 359 8.34 30.31 -5.97
C LEU A 359 7.75 29.87 -4.62
N VAL A 360 8.56 29.31 -3.71
CA VAL A 360 8.04 28.73 -2.47
C VAL A 360 7.97 29.79 -1.35
N LEU A 361 9.12 30.28 -0.89
CA LEU A 361 9.21 31.20 0.25
C LEU A 361 8.60 32.59 -0.04
N SER A 362 8.55 32.97 -1.32
CA SER A 362 7.87 34.20 -1.74
C SER A 362 6.33 34.09 -1.75
N ALA A 363 5.78 32.87 -1.72
CA ALA A 363 4.35 32.64 -1.92
C ALA A 363 3.62 32.12 -0.68
N VAL A 364 4.29 31.40 0.21
CA VAL A 364 3.67 30.76 1.37
C VAL A 364 4.41 31.09 2.67
N HIS A 365 3.73 30.86 3.80
CA HIS A 365 4.34 31.00 5.12
C HIS A 365 5.48 29.97 5.31
N PRO A 366 6.57 30.27 6.04
CA PRO A 366 7.69 29.34 6.25
C PRO A 366 7.29 27.96 6.78
N GLU A 367 6.33 27.88 7.68
CA GLU A 367 5.80 26.59 8.17
C GLU A 367 5.13 25.78 7.05
N ASP A 368 4.44 26.45 6.13
CA ASP A 368 3.80 25.82 4.98
C ASP A 368 4.81 25.40 3.93
N ALA A 369 5.95 26.11 3.79
CA ALA A 369 7.05 25.69 2.95
C ALA A 369 7.64 24.34 3.40
N LEU A 370 7.81 24.14 4.71
CA LEU A 370 8.24 22.87 5.29
C LEU A 370 7.20 21.76 5.05
N LEU A 371 5.91 22.07 5.17
CA LEU A 371 4.84 21.12 4.87
C LEU A 371 4.85 20.72 3.38
N LEU A 372 5.02 21.68 2.47
CA LEU A 372 5.15 21.43 1.05
C LEU A 372 6.36 20.54 0.74
N GLN A 373 7.49 20.75 1.44
CA GLN A 373 8.70 19.94 1.32
C GLN A 373 8.43 18.47 1.69
N LYS A 374 7.80 18.22 2.84
CA LYS A 374 7.41 16.88 3.29
C LYS A 374 6.43 16.20 2.31
N MET A 375 5.45 16.95 1.81
CA MET A 375 4.47 16.39 0.87
C MET A 375 5.07 16.12 -0.51
N ALA A 376 6.02 16.93 -0.99
CA ALA A 376 6.80 16.65 -2.20
C ALA A 376 7.59 15.35 -2.06
N GLY A 377 8.19 15.13 -0.90
CA GLY A 377 8.87 13.87 -0.56
C GLY A 377 7.93 12.67 -0.57
N GLN A 378 6.74 12.79 0.01
CA GLN A 378 5.73 11.72 -0.05
C GLN A 378 5.31 11.39 -1.49
N CYS A 379 5.20 12.41 -2.34
CA CYS A 379 4.89 12.19 -3.75
C CYS A 379 5.99 11.44 -4.49
N LEU A 380 7.27 11.70 -4.18
CA LEU A 380 8.42 10.94 -4.70
C LEU A 380 8.42 9.48 -4.25
N LEU A 381 8.03 9.21 -2.99
CA LEU A 381 7.86 7.85 -2.47
C LEU A 381 6.80 7.05 -3.27
N GLY A 382 5.90 7.74 -3.97
CA GLY A 382 4.86 7.15 -4.80
C GLY A 382 3.69 6.53 -4.02
N VAL A 383 3.66 6.65 -2.70
CA VAL A 383 2.60 6.13 -1.83
C VAL A 383 2.21 7.18 -0.81
N ASN A 384 0.92 7.40 -0.63
CA ASN A 384 0.38 8.26 0.41
C ASN A 384 0.39 7.52 1.76
N ILE A 385 1.42 7.77 2.56
CA ILE A 385 1.58 7.13 3.88
C ILE A 385 0.84 7.86 5.00
N THR A 386 0.49 9.14 4.80
CA THR A 386 -0.21 9.97 5.78
C THR A 386 -1.73 9.95 5.61
N GLN A 387 -2.25 9.38 4.52
CA GLN A 387 -3.67 9.42 4.15
C GLN A 387 -4.21 10.84 3.98
N ARG A 388 -3.35 11.80 3.62
CA ARG A 388 -3.67 13.22 3.50
C ARG A 388 -3.87 13.64 2.05
N LEU A 389 -4.74 14.62 1.87
CA LEU A 389 -5.03 15.35 0.63
C LEU A 389 -4.44 16.75 0.78
N THR A 390 -3.56 17.17 -0.11
CA THR A 390 -2.95 18.51 -0.10
C THR A 390 -3.77 19.48 -0.95
N LEU A 391 -4.23 20.55 -0.35
CA LEU A 391 -4.95 21.66 -0.98
C LEU A 391 -4.09 22.91 -0.99
N LEU A 392 -3.82 23.44 -2.18
CA LEU A 392 -3.21 24.75 -2.38
C LEU A 392 -4.33 25.77 -2.61
N ASP A 393 -4.59 26.60 -1.58
CA ASP A 393 -5.66 27.59 -1.55
C ASP A 393 -5.12 29.01 -1.73
N GLY A 394 -5.86 29.88 -2.37
CA GLY A 394 -5.52 31.29 -2.53
C GLY A 394 -5.85 31.85 -3.91
N LEU A 395 -5.76 33.17 -4.06
CA LEU A 395 -6.11 33.87 -5.29
C LEU A 395 -5.27 33.43 -6.50
N ALA A 396 -5.76 33.70 -7.69
CA ALA A 396 -5.08 33.38 -8.94
C ALA A 396 -3.69 34.07 -9.06
N GLU A 397 -2.82 33.50 -9.89
CA GLU A 397 -1.49 34.04 -10.24
C GLU A 397 -0.48 34.16 -9.09
N ARG A 398 -0.60 33.29 -8.06
CA ARG A 398 0.29 33.28 -6.88
C ARG A 398 1.23 32.07 -6.80
N GLY A 399 1.44 31.35 -7.91
CA GLY A 399 2.42 30.27 -7.99
C GLY A 399 1.88 28.85 -7.79
N LYS A 400 0.62 28.64 -7.32
CA LYS A 400 0.04 27.31 -7.05
C LYS A 400 0.20 26.32 -8.23
N THR A 401 -0.20 26.77 -9.43
CA THR A 401 -0.13 25.96 -10.66
C THR A 401 1.31 25.67 -11.04
N GLN A 402 2.22 26.63 -10.87
CA GLN A 402 3.65 26.43 -11.16
C GLN A 402 4.25 25.37 -10.22
N TYR A 403 3.94 25.42 -8.93
CA TYR A 403 4.35 24.38 -7.97
C TYR A 403 3.78 23.01 -8.35
N ALA A 404 2.50 22.93 -8.70
CA ALA A 404 1.88 21.68 -9.13
C ALA A 404 2.54 21.09 -10.39
N ILE A 405 2.91 21.93 -11.38
CA ILE A 405 3.62 21.50 -12.59
C ILE A 405 5.04 20.99 -12.25
N ILE A 406 5.78 21.71 -11.40
CA ILE A 406 7.11 21.29 -10.95
C ILE A 406 7.02 19.92 -10.26
N LEU A 407 6.07 19.73 -9.37
CA LEU A 407 5.89 18.46 -8.68
C LEU A 407 5.56 17.31 -9.64
N GLN A 408 4.71 17.54 -10.65
CA GLN A 408 4.41 16.55 -11.69
C GLN A 408 5.67 16.18 -12.51
N LYS A 409 6.49 17.17 -12.86
CA LYS A 409 7.75 16.94 -13.59
C LYS A 409 8.78 16.22 -12.72
N LEU A 410 8.85 16.57 -11.45
CA LEU A 410 9.74 15.92 -10.48
C LEU A 410 9.41 14.42 -10.30
N ILE A 411 8.12 14.07 -10.28
CA ILE A 411 7.67 12.69 -10.07
C ILE A 411 7.72 11.89 -11.39
N GLY A 412 7.65 12.55 -12.52
CA GLY A 412 7.47 11.98 -13.85
C GLY A 412 5.99 12.02 -14.28
N GLN A 413 5.72 12.61 -15.42
CA GLN A 413 4.35 12.80 -15.91
C GLN A 413 3.60 11.49 -16.16
N GLU A 414 4.31 10.42 -16.51
CA GLU A 414 3.77 9.07 -16.66
C GLU A 414 3.19 8.51 -15.36
N ASN A 415 3.63 8.99 -14.21
CA ASN A 415 3.19 8.57 -12.88
C ASN A 415 1.99 9.38 -12.36
N VAL A 416 1.63 10.44 -13.09
CA VAL A 416 0.58 11.39 -12.69
C VAL A 416 -0.64 11.25 -13.59
N THR A 417 -1.82 11.50 -13.04
CA THR A 417 -3.04 11.69 -13.84
C THR A 417 -3.88 12.82 -13.26
N GLN A 418 -4.69 13.43 -14.14
CA GLN A 418 -5.61 14.48 -13.75
C GLN A 418 -6.75 13.92 -12.88
N LEU A 419 -6.97 14.54 -11.75
CA LEU A 419 -8.14 14.35 -10.90
C LEU A 419 -9.31 15.16 -11.50
N ARG A 420 -10.13 14.51 -12.31
CA ARG A 420 -11.34 15.12 -12.89
C ARG A 420 -12.47 15.09 -11.86
N THR A 421 -12.54 16.11 -11.04
CA THR A 421 -13.42 16.17 -9.86
C THR A 421 -14.90 15.99 -10.19
N GLN A 422 -15.35 16.43 -11.39
CA GLN A 422 -16.73 16.30 -11.84
C GLN A 422 -17.11 14.85 -12.25
N HIS A 423 -16.11 14.03 -12.59
CA HIS A 423 -16.29 12.66 -13.10
C HIS A 423 -15.99 11.56 -12.07
N LEU A 424 -15.55 11.90 -10.84
CA LEU A 424 -15.15 10.92 -9.83
C LEU A 424 -16.23 9.89 -9.45
N GLY A 425 -17.49 10.22 -9.68
CA GLY A 425 -18.61 9.30 -9.46
C GLY A 425 -18.97 8.44 -10.67
N GLU A 426 -18.23 8.56 -11.80
CA GLU A 426 -18.52 7.82 -13.02
C GLU A 426 -17.85 6.44 -13.01
N ARG A 427 -18.52 5.45 -13.58
CA ARG A 427 -18.17 4.04 -13.57
C ARG A 427 -16.75 3.73 -14.05
N PHE A 428 -16.26 4.42 -15.08
CA PHE A 428 -14.97 4.12 -15.72
C PHE A 428 -13.84 5.08 -15.32
N GLU A 429 -14.09 6.05 -14.46
CA GLU A 429 -13.08 7.06 -14.13
C GLU A 429 -11.88 6.47 -13.39
N LEU A 430 -12.13 5.52 -12.47
CA LEU A 430 -11.09 4.92 -11.64
C LEU A 430 -10.06 4.10 -12.45
N PHE A 431 -10.43 3.61 -13.63
CA PHE A 431 -9.50 2.89 -14.51
C PHE A 431 -8.28 3.75 -14.92
N ARG A 432 -8.46 5.07 -15.03
CA ARG A 432 -7.38 6.02 -15.36
C ARG A 432 -6.32 6.12 -14.26
N PHE A 433 -6.63 5.70 -13.05
CA PHE A 433 -5.74 5.78 -11.89
C PHE A 433 -4.85 4.56 -11.75
N LEU A 434 -5.11 3.49 -12.49
CA LEU A 434 -4.25 2.31 -12.48
C LEU A 434 -2.80 2.68 -12.83
N ARG A 435 -1.86 2.18 -12.02
CA ARG A 435 -0.41 2.41 -12.16
C ARG A 435 0.01 3.88 -12.01
N LYS A 436 -0.84 4.74 -11.50
CA LYS A 436 -0.50 6.12 -11.14
C LYS A 436 -0.18 6.20 -9.65
N THR A 437 0.64 7.19 -9.30
CA THR A 437 1.03 7.45 -7.90
C THR A 437 0.48 8.78 -7.40
N MET A 438 0.13 9.67 -8.33
CA MET A 438 -0.34 11.01 -7.99
C MET A 438 -1.55 11.43 -8.83
N LEU A 439 -2.51 12.06 -8.16
CA LEU A 439 -3.70 12.67 -8.73
C LEU A 439 -3.61 14.19 -8.57
N VAL A 440 -3.77 14.95 -9.66
CA VAL A 440 -3.69 16.41 -9.63
C VAL A 440 -4.98 17.03 -10.14
N GLY A 441 -5.67 17.78 -9.28
CA GLY A 441 -6.85 18.59 -9.62
C GLY A 441 -6.47 20.07 -9.68
N VAL A 442 -6.48 20.65 -10.88
CA VAL A 442 -6.17 22.08 -11.09
C VAL A 442 -7.46 22.87 -11.20
N ASP A 443 -7.52 24.02 -10.53
CA ASP A 443 -8.65 24.96 -10.53
C ASP A 443 -9.99 24.28 -10.24
N VAL A 444 -10.04 23.56 -9.12
CA VAL A 444 -11.19 22.80 -8.70
C VAL A 444 -12.30 23.73 -8.20
N ASP A 445 -13.54 23.41 -8.57
CA ASP A 445 -14.76 24.12 -8.14
C ASP A 445 -14.90 24.15 -6.61
N GLU A 446 -15.40 25.26 -6.06
CA GLU A 446 -15.55 25.47 -4.62
C GLU A 446 -16.37 24.37 -3.92
N ASN A 447 -17.33 23.77 -4.62
CA ASN A 447 -18.24 22.77 -4.08
C ASN A 447 -17.73 21.33 -4.28
N PHE A 448 -16.52 21.14 -4.80
CA PHE A 448 -15.99 19.78 -5.08
C PHE A 448 -16.05 18.87 -3.85
N LEU A 449 -15.58 19.32 -2.70
CA LEU A 449 -15.59 18.52 -1.46
C LEU A 449 -16.99 18.35 -0.85
N SER A 450 -18.01 18.99 -1.42
CA SER A 450 -19.42 18.78 -1.10
C SER A 450 -20.19 17.95 -2.13
N SER A 451 -19.54 17.60 -3.25
CA SER A 451 -20.11 16.83 -4.36
C SER A 451 -20.21 15.33 -4.07
N LYS A 452 -20.81 14.58 -5.00
CA LYS A 452 -20.87 13.10 -4.96
C LYS A 452 -19.48 12.44 -5.04
N GLY A 453 -18.47 13.14 -5.55
CA GLY A 453 -17.09 12.67 -5.63
C GLY A 453 -16.31 12.74 -4.31
N ALA A 454 -16.80 13.48 -3.34
CA ALA A 454 -16.11 13.67 -2.07
C ALA A 454 -15.85 12.38 -1.26
N PRO A 455 -16.77 11.40 -1.18
CA PRO A 455 -16.47 10.11 -0.55
C PRO A 455 -15.40 9.33 -1.30
N VAL A 456 -15.40 9.39 -2.64
CA VAL A 456 -14.42 8.70 -3.48
C VAL A 456 -13.00 9.23 -3.23
N ILE A 457 -12.81 10.56 -3.20
CA ILE A 457 -11.47 11.12 -2.93
C ILE A 457 -10.98 10.76 -1.51
N LYS A 458 -11.88 10.68 -0.51
CA LYS A 458 -11.51 10.21 0.82
C LYS A 458 -10.95 8.79 0.82
N GLY A 459 -11.57 7.90 0.06
CA GLY A 459 -11.11 6.53 -0.10
C GLY A 459 -9.84 6.41 -0.93
N LEU A 460 -9.70 7.22 -2.00
CA LEU A 460 -8.50 7.25 -2.86
C LEU A 460 -7.22 7.67 -2.13
N VAL A 461 -7.33 8.47 -1.08
CA VAL A 461 -6.18 8.82 -0.23
C VAL A 461 -6.12 8.00 1.06
N GLY A 462 -7.24 7.40 1.46
CA GLY A 462 -7.43 6.74 2.76
C GLY A 462 -7.07 5.26 2.83
N GLY A 463 -6.75 4.63 1.69
CA GLY A 463 -6.39 3.21 1.63
C GLY A 463 -7.54 2.26 1.31
N ASP A 464 -8.73 2.76 0.96
CA ASP A 464 -9.89 1.94 0.62
C ASP A 464 -9.66 1.17 -0.69
N TRP A 465 -10.35 0.03 -0.83
CA TRP A 465 -10.34 -0.74 -2.06
C TRP A 465 -11.49 -0.34 -2.98
N PHE A 466 -11.20 -0.27 -4.26
CA PHE A 466 -12.12 0.04 -5.34
C PHE A 466 -12.02 -1.00 -6.45
N ASP A 467 -13.08 -1.11 -7.23
CA ASP A 467 -13.10 -1.84 -8.48
C ASP A 467 -12.99 -0.86 -9.64
N ALA A 468 -11.88 -0.92 -10.38
CA ALA A 468 -11.66 -0.11 -11.57
C ALA A 468 -12.11 -0.88 -12.82
N GLU A 469 -13.06 -0.34 -13.57
CA GLU A 469 -13.62 -0.98 -14.75
C GLU A 469 -13.13 -0.30 -16.03
N MET A 470 -12.75 -1.12 -17.03
CA MET A 470 -12.34 -0.65 -18.35
C MET A 470 -13.54 -0.52 -19.28
N LYS A 471 -13.68 0.60 -19.96
CA LYS A 471 -14.72 0.80 -20.99
C LYS A 471 -14.50 -0.17 -22.16
N GLY A 472 -15.50 -0.98 -22.46
CA GLY A 472 -15.45 -1.98 -23.54
C GLY A 472 -14.64 -3.25 -23.24
N GLY A 473 -14.08 -3.38 -22.03
CA GLY A 473 -13.36 -4.57 -21.58
C GLY A 473 -14.20 -5.47 -20.68
N THR A 474 -13.73 -6.69 -20.47
CA THR A 474 -14.33 -7.65 -19.52
C THR A 474 -13.49 -7.71 -18.25
N GLY A 475 -14.05 -7.32 -17.12
CA GLY A 475 -13.48 -7.48 -15.78
C GLY A 475 -13.23 -6.18 -15.01
N CYS A 476 -13.09 -6.36 -13.70
CA CYS A 476 -12.71 -5.34 -12.75
C CYS A 476 -11.25 -5.54 -12.34
N PHE A 477 -10.57 -4.43 -12.09
CA PHE A 477 -9.19 -4.42 -11.59
C PHE A 477 -9.21 -3.86 -10.17
N PRO A 478 -8.69 -4.57 -9.18
CA PRO A 478 -8.61 -4.07 -7.82
C PRO A 478 -7.68 -2.86 -7.77
N LEU A 479 -8.15 -1.78 -7.16
CA LEU A 479 -7.42 -0.52 -7.01
C LEU A 479 -7.40 -0.12 -5.54
N GLN A 480 -6.23 -0.04 -4.94
CA GLN A 480 -6.10 0.46 -3.57
C GLN A 480 -5.87 1.96 -3.57
N GLY A 481 -6.69 2.69 -2.82
CA GLY A 481 -6.66 4.15 -2.70
C GLY A 481 -5.50 4.66 -1.83
N ARG A 482 -4.30 4.68 -2.38
CA ARG A 482 -3.08 5.20 -1.71
C ARG A 482 -2.41 6.31 -2.52
N PHE A 483 -3.22 7.07 -3.23
CA PHE A 483 -2.73 8.11 -4.13
C PHE A 483 -2.31 9.35 -3.36
N ASN A 484 -1.20 9.95 -3.76
CA ASN A 484 -0.91 11.32 -3.43
C ASN A 484 -1.86 12.21 -4.22
N ALA A 485 -2.62 13.05 -3.55
CA ALA A 485 -3.57 13.93 -4.18
C ALA A 485 -3.24 15.39 -3.89
N LEU A 486 -3.07 16.17 -4.95
CA LEU A 486 -2.84 17.61 -4.90
C LEU A 486 -3.99 18.32 -5.61
N ILE A 487 -4.62 19.25 -4.92
CA ILE A 487 -5.67 20.09 -5.48
C ILE A 487 -5.25 21.54 -5.40
N THR A 488 -5.46 22.30 -6.49
CA THR A 488 -5.35 23.75 -6.48
C THR A 488 -6.74 24.37 -6.61
N SER A 489 -7.01 25.42 -5.85
CA SER A 489 -8.25 26.18 -5.96
C SER A 489 -7.96 27.68 -5.92
N ASN A 490 -8.71 28.45 -6.73
CA ASN A 490 -8.73 29.91 -6.70
C ASN A 490 -9.87 30.45 -5.81
N CYS A 491 -10.74 29.55 -5.36
CA CYS A 491 -11.86 29.81 -4.47
C CYS A 491 -11.69 29.01 -3.21
N ARG A 492 -12.21 29.50 -2.09
CA ARG A 492 -12.25 28.76 -0.84
C ARG A 492 -13.20 27.56 -0.98
N LEU A 493 -12.68 26.34 -0.79
CA LEU A 493 -13.47 25.14 -0.94
C LEU A 493 -14.51 24.97 0.17
N ARG A 494 -15.67 24.43 -0.17
CA ARG A 494 -16.72 24.06 0.79
C ARG A 494 -16.77 22.55 0.96
N VAL A 495 -16.79 22.10 2.22
CA VAL A 495 -16.81 20.69 2.58
C VAL A 495 -18.20 20.26 3.00
N ARG A 496 -18.73 19.19 2.42
CA ARG A 496 -19.98 18.60 2.90
C ARG A 496 -19.70 17.72 4.11
N LEU A 497 -20.07 18.20 5.29
CA LEU A 497 -19.69 17.55 6.54
C LEU A 497 -20.59 16.35 6.89
N GLN A 498 -21.88 16.35 6.62
CA GLN A 498 -22.84 15.26 6.90
C GLN A 498 -22.47 14.37 8.11
N GLY A 499 -22.02 15.01 9.21
CA GLY A 499 -21.59 14.32 10.42
C GLY A 499 -20.13 13.80 10.43
N ASP A 500 -19.35 13.97 9.36
CA ASP A 500 -18.01 13.37 9.18
C ASP A 500 -16.85 14.40 9.26
N VAL A 501 -16.98 15.37 10.16
CA VAL A 501 -15.96 16.43 10.40
C VAL A 501 -14.59 15.81 10.72
N GLY A 502 -14.58 14.77 11.56
CA GLY A 502 -13.34 14.11 11.98
C GLY A 502 -12.57 13.44 10.85
N ALA A 503 -13.27 12.88 9.87
CA ALA A 503 -12.63 12.26 8.71
C ALA A 503 -11.97 13.29 7.79
N TRP A 504 -12.59 14.45 7.58
CA TRP A 504 -11.99 15.53 6.81
C TRP A 504 -10.81 16.17 7.54
N ARG A 505 -10.94 16.43 8.85
CA ARG A 505 -9.84 16.96 9.68
C ARG A 505 -8.58 16.11 9.58
N ARG A 506 -8.71 14.78 9.53
CA ARG A 506 -7.58 13.87 9.40
C ARG A 506 -7.00 13.81 7.97
N ARG A 507 -7.76 14.21 6.95
CA ARG A 507 -7.35 14.07 5.55
C ARG A 507 -6.89 15.37 4.90
N LEU A 508 -7.31 16.52 5.39
CA LEU A 508 -6.97 17.79 4.76
C LEU A 508 -5.64 18.35 5.28
N LEU A 509 -4.79 18.73 4.34
CA LEU A 509 -3.67 19.65 4.55
C LEU A 509 -3.90 20.86 3.65
N ILE A 510 -3.94 22.05 4.22
CA ILE A 510 -4.22 23.28 3.48
C ILE A 510 -3.01 24.20 3.55
N VAL A 511 -2.48 24.55 2.39
CA VAL A 511 -1.40 25.52 2.23
C VAL A 511 -1.97 26.77 1.56
N ARG A 512 -1.90 27.91 2.25
CA ARG A 512 -2.41 29.18 1.75
C ARG A 512 -1.36 29.98 1.01
N TYR A 513 -1.68 30.34 -0.22
CA TYR A 513 -0.91 31.24 -1.06
C TYR A 513 -1.40 32.67 -0.87
N GLU A 514 -0.96 33.32 0.21
CA GLU A 514 -1.44 34.64 0.65
C GLU A 514 -0.57 35.79 0.17
N ALA A 515 0.64 35.51 -0.31
CA ALA A 515 1.58 36.55 -0.74
C ALA A 515 1.04 37.36 -1.92
N PRO A 516 1.50 38.60 -2.13
CA PRO A 516 1.14 39.44 -3.26
C PRO A 516 1.47 38.77 -4.60
N LYS A 517 0.71 39.09 -5.64
CA LYS A 517 1.00 38.67 -7.00
C LYS A 517 2.41 39.12 -7.41
N PRO A 518 3.23 38.25 -8.05
CA PRO A 518 4.54 38.61 -8.57
C PRO A 518 4.45 39.80 -9.52
N ALA A 519 5.39 40.74 -9.41
CA ALA A 519 5.44 41.92 -10.25
C ALA A 519 5.67 41.60 -11.73
N LYS A 520 6.36 40.49 -12.03
CA LYS A 520 6.67 40.02 -13.37
C LYS A 520 6.31 38.55 -13.53
N ARG A 521 5.56 38.24 -14.60
CA ARG A 521 5.29 36.88 -15.01
C ARG A 521 6.47 36.34 -15.83
N ILE A 522 6.99 35.18 -15.48
CA ILE A 522 8.00 34.44 -16.22
C ILE A 522 7.28 33.37 -17.05
N HIS A 523 7.50 33.35 -18.35
CA HIS A 523 6.93 32.31 -19.22
C HIS A 523 7.62 30.99 -18.95
N ASP A 524 6.86 29.91 -18.98
CA ASP A 524 7.34 28.52 -18.73
C ASP A 524 8.25 28.39 -17.50
N PHE A 525 7.90 29.09 -16.42
CA PHE A 525 8.73 29.19 -15.21
C PHE A 525 9.01 27.83 -14.57
N ALA A 526 8.03 26.92 -14.55
CA ALA A 526 8.22 25.57 -14.04
C ALA A 526 9.24 24.77 -14.88
N ASP A 527 9.20 24.91 -16.22
CA ASP A 527 10.15 24.26 -17.14
C ASP A 527 11.56 24.81 -16.95
N LEU A 528 11.66 26.11 -16.77
CA LEU A 528 12.92 26.80 -16.51
C LEU A 528 13.55 26.27 -15.21
N LEU A 529 12.80 26.24 -14.11
CA LEU A 529 13.28 25.78 -12.81
C LEU A 529 13.69 24.30 -12.83
N ILE A 530 12.91 23.43 -13.46
CA ILE A 530 13.28 22.00 -13.58
C ILE A 530 14.56 21.83 -14.38
N ARG A 531 14.74 22.57 -15.47
CA ARG A 531 15.96 22.50 -16.29
C ARG A 531 17.19 23.02 -15.57
N GLU A 532 17.07 24.11 -14.80
CA GLU A 532 18.20 24.75 -14.11
C GLU A 532 18.50 24.15 -12.75
N GLU A 533 17.49 23.75 -11.98
CA GLU A 533 17.60 23.36 -10.58
C GLU A 533 16.95 21.99 -10.27
N GLY A 534 16.63 21.16 -11.27
CA GLY A 534 15.89 19.91 -11.09
C GLY A 534 16.49 18.99 -10.02
N SER A 535 17.81 18.74 -10.06
CA SER A 535 18.49 17.92 -9.04
C SER A 535 18.45 18.56 -7.64
N GLY A 536 18.53 19.90 -7.56
CA GLY A 536 18.38 20.61 -6.29
C GLY A 536 16.94 20.51 -5.72
N ILE A 537 15.91 20.61 -6.58
CA ILE A 537 14.53 20.41 -6.21
C ILE A 537 14.28 18.97 -5.75
N LEU A 538 14.91 18.00 -6.42
CA LEU A 538 14.91 16.60 -5.99
C LEU A 538 15.50 16.45 -4.59
N ASN A 539 16.67 17.05 -4.33
CA ASN A 539 17.33 17.01 -3.02
C ASN A 539 16.42 17.60 -1.92
N TRP A 540 15.82 18.75 -2.20
CA TRP A 540 14.86 19.38 -1.28
C TRP A 540 13.67 18.46 -0.96
N ALA A 541 13.13 17.79 -1.94
CA ALA A 541 12.01 16.85 -1.74
C ALA A 541 12.46 15.56 -1.02
N LEU A 542 13.67 15.03 -1.29
CA LEU A 542 14.23 13.87 -0.59
C LEU A 542 14.49 14.19 0.89
N GLU A 543 15.01 15.38 1.21
CA GLU A 543 15.13 15.86 2.58
C GLU A 543 13.75 15.92 3.26
N GLY A 544 12.74 16.45 2.55
CA GLY A 544 11.35 16.46 3.01
C GLY A 544 10.81 15.07 3.31
N LEU A 545 11.16 14.07 2.48
CA LEU A 545 10.78 12.69 2.73
C LEU A 545 11.44 12.14 4.00
N GLY A 546 12.71 12.42 4.23
CA GLY A 546 13.41 12.03 5.46
C GLY A 546 12.71 12.60 6.71
N LEU A 547 12.35 13.90 6.67
CA LEU A 547 11.60 14.55 7.76
C LEU A 547 10.20 13.94 7.95
N LEU A 548 9.51 13.60 6.86
CA LEU A 548 8.20 12.97 6.93
C LEU A 548 8.27 11.55 7.50
N LEU A 549 9.26 10.75 7.10
CA LEU A 549 9.46 9.41 7.64
C LEU A 549 9.73 9.46 9.15
N ALA A 550 10.51 10.44 9.62
CA ALA A 550 10.72 10.68 11.05
C ALA A 550 9.40 11.04 11.77
N ASP A 551 8.58 11.93 11.20
CA ASP A 551 7.26 12.26 11.77
C ASP A 551 6.37 11.02 11.87
N VAL A 552 6.26 10.24 10.80
CA VAL A 552 5.40 9.04 10.75
C VAL A 552 5.89 7.97 11.75
N ASN A 553 7.19 7.81 11.91
CA ASN A 553 7.76 6.89 12.91
C ASN A 553 7.45 7.33 14.34
N GLU A 554 7.39 8.65 14.59
CA GLU A 554 7.16 9.18 15.94
C GLU A 554 5.68 9.23 16.32
N ILE A 555 4.80 9.72 15.40
CA ILE A 555 3.38 9.99 15.71
C ILE A 555 2.38 9.28 14.78
N GLY A 556 2.84 8.51 13.79
CA GLY A 556 1.99 7.82 12.81
C GLY A 556 1.40 8.72 11.72
N ASP A 557 1.77 10.01 11.65
CA ASP A 557 1.24 11.01 10.72
C ASP A 557 2.28 12.13 10.50
N VAL A 558 2.02 13.05 9.57
CA VAL A 558 2.82 14.27 9.41
C VAL A 558 2.58 15.22 10.58
N LYS A 559 3.63 15.78 11.15
CA LYS A 559 3.53 16.84 12.14
C LYS A 559 3.06 18.13 11.48
N ILE A 560 1.97 18.68 12.00
CA ILE A 560 1.39 19.97 11.59
C ILE A 560 1.37 20.94 12.78
N THR A 561 1.56 22.23 12.50
CA THR A 561 1.55 23.28 13.52
C THR A 561 0.12 23.64 13.93
N GLU A 562 -0.01 24.40 15.03
CA GLU A 562 -1.33 24.91 15.46
C GLU A 562 -1.95 25.85 14.42
N ARG A 563 -1.13 26.67 13.74
CA ARG A 563 -1.58 27.52 12.64
C ARG A 563 -2.19 26.69 11.51
N GLN A 564 -1.52 25.61 11.09
CA GLN A 564 -2.01 24.73 10.02
C GLN A 564 -3.30 24.01 10.43
N ARG A 565 -3.42 23.56 11.69
CA ARG A 565 -4.68 23.01 12.23
C ARG A 565 -5.79 24.05 12.21
N ALA A 566 -5.51 25.26 12.66
CA ALA A 566 -6.49 26.34 12.69
C ALA A 566 -7.04 26.68 11.29
N ILE A 567 -6.22 26.59 10.24
CA ILE A 567 -6.66 26.78 8.85
C ILE A 567 -7.68 25.70 8.45
N VAL A 568 -7.40 24.43 8.76
CA VAL A 568 -8.33 23.32 8.48
C VAL A 568 -9.61 23.48 9.31
N ASP A 569 -9.50 23.76 10.59
CA ASP A 569 -10.65 23.93 11.48
C ASP A 569 -11.52 25.12 11.08
N SER A 570 -10.92 26.21 10.61
CA SER A 570 -11.64 27.35 10.05
C SER A 570 -12.47 26.95 8.82
N LEU A 571 -11.89 26.20 7.87
CA LEU A 571 -12.60 25.70 6.69
C LEU A 571 -13.77 24.78 7.08
N LEU A 572 -13.55 23.88 8.04
CA LEU A 572 -14.56 22.94 8.51
C LEU A 572 -15.69 23.66 9.27
N SER A 573 -15.36 24.65 10.08
CA SER A 573 -16.33 25.47 10.81
C SER A 573 -17.19 26.31 9.89
N GLU A 574 -16.59 26.93 8.86
CA GLU A 574 -17.34 27.65 7.83
C GLU A 574 -18.28 26.73 7.07
N SER A 575 -17.82 25.53 6.74
CA SER A 575 -18.60 24.51 6.05
C SER A 575 -19.80 24.00 6.87
N ASP A 576 -19.75 24.13 8.19
CA ASP A 576 -20.83 23.84 9.16
C ASP A 576 -21.42 25.13 9.81
N SER A 577 -21.29 26.24 9.13
CA SER A 577 -21.62 27.58 9.65
C SER A 577 -23.02 27.69 10.25
N LEU A 578 -24.02 27.00 9.65
CA LEU A 578 -25.38 26.97 10.18
C LEU A 578 -25.47 26.27 11.55
N ARG A 579 -24.78 25.16 11.73
CA ARG A 579 -24.69 24.44 13.01
C ARG A 579 -23.96 25.31 14.08
N VAL A 580 -22.86 25.93 13.68
CA VAL A 580 -22.10 26.81 14.56
C VAL A 580 -22.99 27.99 15.01
N PHE A 581 -23.67 28.64 14.08
CA PHE A 581 -24.63 29.70 14.37
C PHE A 581 -25.68 29.24 15.39
N LEU A 582 -26.35 28.09 15.11
CA LEU A 582 -27.39 27.61 16.02
C LEU A 582 -26.85 27.32 17.43
N ARG A 583 -25.68 26.70 17.56
CA ARG A 583 -25.06 26.44 18.86
C ARG A 583 -24.67 27.68 19.62
N GLU A 584 -24.20 28.69 18.92
CA GLU A 584 -23.71 29.93 19.56
C GLU A 584 -24.80 30.93 19.84
N ARG A 585 -25.80 31.06 18.96
CA ARG A 585 -26.80 32.13 19.03
C ARG A 585 -28.18 31.64 19.47
N VAL A 586 -28.45 30.35 19.53
CA VAL A 586 -29.75 29.81 19.92
C VAL A 586 -29.64 28.96 21.19
N ASN A 587 -30.65 29.00 22.05
CA ASN A 587 -30.78 28.13 23.21
C ASN A 587 -32.20 27.58 23.30
N ARG A 588 -32.41 26.60 24.15
CA ARG A 588 -33.75 26.12 24.51
C ARG A 588 -34.45 27.10 25.44
N ALA A 589 -35.74 27.40 25.17
CA ALA A 589 -36.59 28.28 25.92
C ALA A 589 -38.04 27.90 25.71
N ASP A 590 -38.64 27.20 26.65
CA ASP A 590 -39.92 26.49 26.46
C ASP A 590 -41.11 27.40 26.12
N ASP A 591 -41.08 28.64 26.57
CA ASP A 591 -42.15 29.63 26.32
C ASP A 591 -41.90 30.52 25.10
N GLU A 592 -40.82 30.30 24.36
CA GLU A 592 -40.40 31.13 23.23
C GLU A 592 -40.48 30.37 21.91
N ALA A 593 -40.40 31.10 20.81
CA ALA A 593 -40.38 30.53 19.48
C ALA A 593 -39.66 31.43 18.50
N LEU A 594 -38.96 30.84 17.55
CA LEU A 594 -38.27 31.55 16.47
C LEU A 594 -38.88 31.15 15.13
N THR A 595 -39.11 32.15 14.27
CA THR A 595 -39.52 31.87 12.89
C THR A 595 -38.32 31.47 12.05
N THR A 596 -38.56 30.74 10.97
CA THR A 596 -37.52 30.40 9.99
C THR A 596 -36.89 31.65 9.37
N ALA A 597 -37.69 32.72 9.20
CA ALA A 597 -37.22 34.00 8.66
C ALA A 597 -36.22 34.68 9.60
N GLU A 598 -36.55 34.76 10.90
CA GLU A 598 -35.64 35.31 11.92
C GLU A 598 -34.33 34.54 11.99
N LEU A 599 -34.40 33.20 11.94
CA LEU A 599 -33.19 32.38 11.94
C LEU A 599 -32.30 32.62 10.69
N VAL A 600 -32.92 32.80 9.52
CA VAL A 600 -32.19 33.09 8.26
C VAL A 600 -31.55 34.49 8.33
N GLU A 601 -32.27 35.49 8.83
CA GLU A 601 -31.79 36.86 8.95
C GLU A 601 -30.58 36.95 9.90
N HIS A 602 -30.72 36.44 11.12
CA HIS A 602 -29.62 36.44 12.11
C HIS A 602 -28.41 35.58 11.65
N TYR A 603 -28.67 34.51 10.89
CA TYR A 603 -27.57 33.73 10.28
C TYR A 603 -26.83 34.52 9.19
N ALA A 604 -27.55 35.31 8.40
CA ALA A 604 -26.95 36.15 7.37
C ALA A 604 -26.11 37.29 7.98
N GLU A 605 -26.46 37.78 9.18
CA GLU A 605 -25.65 38.72 9.94
C GLU A 605 -24.44 38.08 10.63
N PHE A 606 -24.61 36.86 11.16
CA PHE A 606 -23.57 36.10 11.85
C PHE A 606 -22.38 35.69 10.96
N CYS A 607 -22.62 35.35 9.70
CA CYS A 607 -21.56 34.88 8.81
C CYS A 607 -20.51 35.95 8.47
N PRO A 608 -20.88 37.18 8.08
CA PRO A 608 -19.92 38.26 7.82
C PRO A 608 -19.06 38.64 9.03
N GLU A 609 -19.61 38.60 10.26
CA GLU A 609 -18.84 38.83 11.50
C GLU A 609 -17.60 37.93 11.61
N ARG A 610 -17.61 36.77 10.93
CA ARG A 610 -16.55 35.76 10.93
C ARG A 610 -15.80 35.68 9.61
N GLY A 611 -16.11 36.54 8.66
CA GLY A 611 -15.55 36.51 7.32
C GLY A 611 -16.04 35.28 6.50
N TRP A 612 -17.24 34.77 6.81
CA TRP A 612 -17.86 33.67 6.11
C TRP A 612 -18.93 34.16 5.14
N ASP A 613 -19.14 33.38 4.07
CA ASP A 613 -20.27 33.57 3.17
C ASP A 613 -21.49 32.79 3.67
N PRO A 614 -22.66 33.41 3.80
CA PRO A 614 -23.86 32.69 4.20
C PRO A 614 -24.31 31.68 3.16
N LEU A 615 -24.84 30.55 3.63
CA LEU A 615 -25.43 29.54 2.74
C LEU A 615 -26.63 30.12 1.99
N PRO A 616 -26.91 29.64 0.76
CA PRO A 616 -28.15 29.98 0.04
C PRO A 616 -29.38 29.57 0.87
N ILE A 617 -30.43 30.38 0.84
CA ILE A 617 -31.68 30.16 1.60
C ILE A 617 -32.25 28.75 1.42
N THR A 618 -32.17 28.21 0.21
CA THR A 618 -32.61 26.84 -0.11
C THR A 618 -31.81 25.78 0.64
N ALA A 619 -30.51 25.99 0.85
CA ALA A 619 -29.65 25.09 1.61
C ALA A 619 -29.93 25.19 3.11
N ILE A 620 -30.16 26.39 3.64
CA ILE A 620 -30.55 26.62 5.03
C ILE A 620 -31.86 25.87 5.32
N HIS A 621 -32.90 26.09 4.52
CA HIS A 621 -34.20 25.42 4.71
C HIS A 621 -34.12 23.90 4.70
N ARG A 622 -33.20 23.31 3.92
CA ARG A 622 -33.00 21.87 3.85
C ARG A 622 -32.34 21.29 5.10
N GLN A 623 -31.45 22.04 5.72
CA GLN A 623 -30.63 21.57 6.86
C GLN A 623 -31.25 21.95 8.20
N LEU A 624 -31.96 23.08 8.27
CA LEU A 624 -32.42 23.71 9.50
C LEU A 624 -33.29 22.77 10.35
N GLU A 625 -34.22 22.05 9.73
CA GLU A 625 -35.14 21.15 10.45
C GLU A 625 -34.40 20.00 11.15
N SER A 626 -33.47 19.37 10.47
CA SER A 626 -32.66 18.29 11.04
C SER A 626 -31.71 18.78 12.12
N LEU A 627 -31.12 19.97 11.94
CA LEU A 627 -30.23 20.57 12.93
C LEU A 627 -30.99 21.03 14.19
N MET A 628 -32.18 21.59 14.05
CA MET A 628 -33.00 21.99 15.19
C MET A 628 -33.50 20.79 15.98
N LEU A 629 -33.82 19.68 15.30
CA LEU A 629 -34.17 18.43 15.98
C LEU A 629 -32.96 17.84 16.70
N GLU A 630 -31.80 17.80 16.04
CA GLU A 630 -30.57 17.25 16.63
C GLU A 630 -30.06 18.04 17.83
N LEU A 631 -30.00 19.39 17.72
CA LEU A 631 -29.36 20.23 18.72
C LEU A 631 -30.30 20.59 19.89
N PHE A 632 -31.57 20.75 19.60
CA PHE A 632 -32.54 21.30 20.58
C PHE A 632 -33.74 20.38 20.81
N GLN A 633 -33.85 19.24 20.09
CA GLN A 633 -34.99 18.31 20.20
C GLN A 633 -36.33 18.99 19.86
N VAL A 634 -36.33 19.95 18.93
CA VAL A 634 -37.54 20.66 18.50
C VAL A 634 -37.89 20.39 17.05
N CYS A 635 -39.18 20.16 16.77
CA CYS A 635 -39.71 19.96 15.45
C CYS A 635 -40.22 21.27 14.85
N ARG A 636 -40.28 21.30 13.50
CA ARG A 636 -40.84 22.43 12.78
C ARG A 636 -42.34 22.61 13.07
N SER A 637 -42.75 23.86 13.31
CA SER A 637 -44.12 24.25 13.49
C SER A 637 -44.54 25.24 12.38
N ASN A 638 -45.82 25.14 11.93
CA ASN A 638 -46.40 26.09 10.98
C ASN A 638 -47.22 27.21 11.69
N SER A 639 -47.19 27.25 13.02
CA SER A 639 -48.07 28.09 13.83
C SER A 639 -47.34 28.97 14.85
N VAL A 640 -46.11 29.42 14.52
CA VAL A 640 -45.38 30.41 15.30
C VAL A 640 -46.04 31.77 15.04
N GLN A 641 -46.50 32.44 16.09
CA GLN A 641 -47.21 33.73 15.97
C GLN A 641 -46.20 34.90 15.93
N ARG A 642 -46.32 35.74 14.89
CA ARG A 642 -45.63 37.03 14.75
C ARG A 642 -46.57 38.03 14.08
N ASP A 643 -46.72 39.18 14.70
CA ASP A 643 -47.57 40.27 14.20
C ASP A 643 -48.99 39.84 13.85
N GLY A 644 -49.58 38.93 14.64
CA GLY A 644 -50.93 38.42 14.43
C GLY A 644 -51.05 37.38 13.27
N LYS A 645 -49.93 36.95 12.68
CA LYS A 645 -49.91 35.96 11.61
C LYS A 645 -49.16 34.68 12.01
N SER A 646 -49.67 33.53 11.57
CA SER A 646 -48.98 32.25 11.73
C SER A 646 -47.84 32.11 10.71
N GLN A 647 -46.66 31.86 11.17
CA GLN A 647 -45.45 31.66 10.36
C GLN A 647 -44.80 30.30 10.63
N LYS A 648 -43.97 29.85 9.69
CA LYS A 648 -43.15 28.63 9.85
C LYS A 648 -41.98 28.92 10.79
N GLY A 649 -41.71 28.04 11.75
CA GLY A 649 -40.61 28.20 12.68
C GLY A 649 -40.46 27.03 13.65
N PHE A 650 -39.88 27.30 14.81
CA PHE A 650 -39.62 26.33 15.85
C PHE A 650 -40.05 26.89 17.20
N ARG A 651 -40.77 26.11 17.99
CA ARG A 651 -41.19 26.45 19.35
C ARG A 651 -40.20 25.84 20.35
N GLY A 652 -40.08 26.48 21.52
CA GLY A 652 -39.19 26.00 22.58
C GLY A 652 -37.74 26.44 22.39
N VAL A 653 -37.51 27.49 21.62
CA VAL A 653 -36.16 28.05 21.37
C VAL A 653 -36.20 29.56 21.29
N ALA A 654 -35.09 30.18 21.73
CA ALA A 654 -34.86 31.62 21.68
C ALA A 654 -33.45 31.96 21.23
N PHE A 655 -33.24 33.19 20.78
CA PHE A 655 -31.86 33.70 20.64
C PHE A 655 -31.25 33.94 22.02
N LYS A 656 -29.97 33.61 22.17
CA LYS A 656 -29.19 33.97 23.32
C LYS A 656 -29.03 35.50 23.39
N PRO A 657 -29.01 36.11 24.58
CA PRO A 657 -28.64 37.50 24.69
C PRO A 657 -27.31 37.77 24.02
N HIS A 658 -27.21 38.87 23.29
CA HIS A 658 -25.94 39.29 22.69
C HIS A 658 -24.93 39.52 23.83
N PRO A 659 -23.68 38.94 23.75
CA PRO A 659 -22.67 39.18 24.78
C PRO A 659 -22.30 40.65 24.93
#